data_2e0469b061ee64be26cc5b729a2b2395
#
_entry.id   2e0469b061ee64be26cc5b729a2b2395
#
_cell.length_a   1.000
_cell.length_b   1.000
_cell.length_c   1.000
_cell.angle_alpha   90.00
_cell.angle_beta   90.00
_cell.angle_gamma   90.00
#
_symmetry.space_group_name_H-M   'P 1'
#
loop_
_entity.id
_entity.type
_entity.pdbx_description
1 polymer ?
#
loop_
_entity_poly.entity_id
_entity_poly.type
_entity_poly.pdbx_seq_one_letter_code
_entity_poly.pdbx_strand_id
1 'polypeptide(L)'
;MLAQIVERLFKVYREEQASFLLVCILFLCIRASGIMVENYAEATFLKRYGVEYLPHVYLVNAVTLFGIITLVGLFLDRMARTILLRRLLLALVGLLVVVRLLLPLEISLLYPFIYVLSAQSRYMLVVVFWVIGGDLFTLRQKKRLFPPVQAGGVLGVILGSAASGPLSRLVAIDNILLASAIVLLGGVVATYAIERRVATVLAERPPGAERPLEMEKLKGGFGEIFPLIKESRFLQLLLVLVLVPILLLPIFNYQWSVILDRRFVSEDGLLMFYAFFKAASNIINLVILLFVGRAFSRFGVTTMLFFHPANYFLLFGALALSFTLPVAIYGRISSNIFRSSANQPAIQMLFSFLSPEHRGRLVSFFQGPVGRLGTLTGAAVLLVGAPLIDPRLFGIVGCLGAGLWLAASWGLSRAYTGTLFESLMAGRIDFEALERMNVRDVLDKRTVERLLQALEEDEATATLAAGFLAETADAGVARRMVSLVPGRPEAVQVAILSAVGRMGPVGLGPELEALAGQSSPAVAARCVAALGQTEPVGSKGFLARCLSEGAPPIRAQAAAALCLAGHEDLQDQVRLCLLALLDGGPEEQTASVEAIRQTGDPWFIDPLVAFMDEAGHELKGSAARALGVFRNEEVAGRLVDLLDDASPVVRSQAALALGDLYAEPV
;
A
#
# COMPACT_ATOMS: atom_id res chain seq x y z
N MET A 1 10.28 -30.37 3.58
CA MET A 1 11.30 -29.34 3.27
C MET A 1 10.70 -28.13 2.53
N LEU A 2 10.09 -28.28 1.33
CA LEU A 2 9.44 -27.16 0.61
C LEU A 2 8.32 -26.49 1.44
N ALA A 3 7.43 -27.27 2.09
CA ALA A 3 6.37 -26.77 2.93
C ALA A 3 6.88 -25.92 4.12
N GLN A 4 7.98 -26.32 4.75
CA GLN A 4 8.60 -25.57 5.84
C GLN A 4 9.28 -24.27 5.37
N ILE A 5 9.82 -24.27 4.14
CA ILE A 5 10.40 -23.08 3.52
C ILE A 5 9.29 -22.06 3.20
N VAL A 6 8.18 -22.51 2.63
CA VAL A 6 7.00 -21.67 2.32
C VAL A 6 6.39 -21.10 3.60
N GLU A 7 6.28 -21.90 4.66
CA GLU A 7 5.76 -21.48 5.97
C GLU A 7 6.65 -20.39 6.61
N ARG A 8 7.97 -20.56 6.59
CA ARG A 8 8.93 -19.60 7.20
C ARG A 8 9.10 -18.32 6.38
N LEU A 9 9.15 -18.43 5.04
CA LEU A 9 9.39 -17.27 4.17
C LEU A 9 8.13 -16.44 3.94
N PHE A 10 6.96 -17.07 3.81
CA PHE A 10 5.72 -16.41 3.40
C PHE A 10 4.63 -16.42 4.50
N LYS A 11 4.93 -16.96 5.69
CA LYS A 11 3.96 -17.09 6.79
C LYS A 11 2.65 -17.77 6.35
N VAL A 12 2.72 -18.81 5.52
CA VAL A 12 1.56 -19.55 5.01
C VAL A 12 1.25 -20.71 5.93
N TYR A 13 0.09 -20.71 6.59
CA TYR A 13 -0.29 -21.79 7.51
C TYR A 13 -0.61 -23.08 6.76
N ARG A 14 -0.47 -24.25 7.43
CA ARG A 14 -0.61 -25.58 6.80
C ARG A 14 -1.95 -25.77 6.08
N GLU A 15 -3.02 -25.25 6.63
CA GLU A 15 -4.38 -25.35 6.07
C GLU A 15 -4.52 -24.57 4.75
N GLU A 16 -3.78 -23.49 4.58
CA GLU A 16 -3.84 -22.59 3.42
C GLU A 16 -2.88 -23.00 2.30
N GLN A 17 -1.83 -23.79 2.61
CA GLN A 17 -0.73 -24.07 1.69
C GLN A 17 -1.18 -24.60 0.33
N ALA A 18 -2.13 -25.52 0.32
CA ALA A 18 -2.57 -26.12 -0.93
C ALA A 18 -3.43 -25.18 -1.78
N SER A 19 -4.29 -24.36 -1.17
CA SER A 19 -5.05 -23.32 -1.89
C SER A 19 -4.11 -22.24 -2.41
N PHE A 20 -3.15 -21.81 -1.60
CA PHE A 20 -2.11 -20.87 -1.98
C PHE A 20 -1.28 -21.38 -3.16
N LEU A 21 -0.77 -22.62 -3.10
CA LEU A 21 0.03 -23.21 -4.19
C LEU A 21 -0.76 -23.33 -5.49
N LEU A 22 -2.02 -23.77 -5.43
CA LEU A 22 -2.88 -23.87 -6.63
C LEU A 22 -3.11 -22.50 -7.28
N VAL A 23 -3.34 -21.45 -6.47
CA VAL A 23 -3.51 -20.09 -6.96
C VAL A 23 -2.19 -19.57 -7.57
N CYS A 24 -1.03 -19.85 -6.95
CA CYS A 24 0.28 -19.51 -7.50
C CYS A 24 0.53 -20.21 -8.83
N ILE A 25 0.26 -21.52 -8.93
CA ILE A 25 0.42 -22.31 -10.18
C ILE A 25 -0.48 -21.77 -11.27
N LEU A 26 -1.77 -21.50 -10.95
CA LEU A 26 -2.70 -20.91 -11.91
C LEU A 26 -2.20 -19.57 -12.44
N PHE A 27 -1.73 -18.69 -11.56
CA PHE A 27 -1.21 -17.39 -11.98
C PHE A 27 0.10 -17.50 -12.77
N LEU A 28 0.98 -18.41 -12.38
CA LEU A 28 2.20 -18.74 -13.11
C LEU A 28 1.85 -19.19 -14.55
N CYS A 29 0.91 -20.12 -14.73
CA CYS A 29 0.51 -20.62 -16.05
C CYS A 29 -0.09 -19.51 -16.92
N ILE A 30 -0.98 -18.67 -16.38
CA ILE A 30 -1.58 -17.55 -17.09
C ILE A 30 -0.49 -16.56 -17.56
N ARG A 31 0.42 -16.23 -16.67
CA ARG A 31 1.48 -15.25 -16.95
C ARG A 31 2.56 -15.80 -17.88
N ALA A 32 2.93 -17.06 -17.73
CA ALA A 32 3.90 -17.72 -18.59
C ALA A 32 3.39 -17.86 -20.03
N SER A 33 2.19 -18.36 -20.21
CA SER A 33 1.56 -18.45 -21.52
C SER A 33 1.39 -17.07 -22.15
N GLY A 34 0.87 -16.08 -21.37
CA GLY A 34 0.65 -14.73 -21.87
C GLY A 34 1.91 -14.07 -22.42
N ILE A 35 3.06 -14.22 -21.76
CA ILE A 35 4.34 -13.66 -22.23
C ILE A 35 4.89 -14.42 -23.45
N MET A 36 4.69 -15.74 -23.56
CA MET A 36 5.10 -16.53 -24.72
C MET A 36 4.34 -16.05 -25.97
N VAL A 37 3.02 -15.90 -25.87
CA VAL A 37 2.18 -15.37 -26.97
C VAL A 37 2.57 -13.94 -27.31
N GLU A 38 2.86 -13.09 -26.31
CA GLU A 38 3.30 -11.71 -26.52
C GLU A 38 4.65 -11.64 -27.26
N ASN A 39 5.65 -12.43 -26.85
CA ASN A 39 6.95 -12.48 -27.51
C ASN A 39 6.81 -12.89 -28.98
N TYR A 40 6.00 -13.92 -29.23
CA TYR A 40 5.69 -14.38 -30.58
C TYR A 40 4.96 -13.29 -31.38
N ALA A 41 3.90 -12.71 -30.82
CA ALA A 41 3.09 -11.70 -31.49
C ALA A 41 3.89 -10.45 -31.87
N GLU A 42 4.74 -9.94 -30.94
CA GLU A 42 5.61 -8.79 -31.21
C GLU A 42 6.65 -9.09 -32.29
N ALA A 43 7.31 -10.26 -32.25
CA ALA A 43 8.34 -10.63 -33.22
C ALA A 43 7.78 -10.84 -34.63
N THR A 44 6.70 -11.63 -34.76
CA THR A 44 6.08 -11.94 -36.06
C THR A 44 5.34 -10.75 -36.65
N PHE A 45 4.68 -9.93 -35.84
CA PHE A 45 4.03 -8.73 -36.31
C PHE A 45 5.04 -7.77 -36.96
N LEU A 46 6.16 -7.48 -36.28
CA LEU A 46 7.18 -6.59 -36.82
C LEU A 46 7.81 -7.10 -38.12
N LYS A 47 8.02 -8.44 -38.24
CA LYS A 47 8.72 -9.03 -39.37
C LYS A 47 7.85 -9.50 -40.54
N ARG A 48 6.62 -9.92 -40.25
CA ARG A 48 5.71 -10.47 -41.29
C ARG A 48 4.61 -9.48 -41.70
N TYR A 49 4.29 -8.45 -40.87
CA TYR A 49 3.24 -7.49 -41.18
C TYR A 49 3.77 -6.08 -41.38
N GLY A 50 4.66 -5.61 -40.52
CA GLY A 50 5.35 -4.34 -40.65
C GLY A 50 5.14 -3.38 -39.48
N VAL A 51 6.21 -2.66 -39.14
CA VAL A 51 6.23 -1.71 -38.00
C VAL A 51 5.34 -0.47 -38.25
N GLU A 52 5.12 -0.10 -39.50
CA GLU A 52 4.30 1.04 -39.96
C GLU A 52 2.83 0.88 -39.60
N TYR A 53 2.34 -0.36 -39.39
CA TYR A 53 0.96 -0.64 -39.00
C TYR A 53 0.73 -0.62 -37.48
N LEU A 54 1.77 -0.48 -36.66
CA LEU A 54 1.65 -0.44 -35.20
C LEU A 54 0.69 0.62 -34.67
N PRO A 55 0.67 1.88 -35.20
CA PRO A 55 -0.29 2.89 -34.75
C PRO A 55 -1.75 2.44 -34.90
N HIS A 56 -2.07 1.76 -36.01
CA HIS A 56 -3.42 1.22 -36.26
C HIS A 56 -3.78 0.13 -35.23
N VAL A 57 -2.84 -0.77 -34.95
CA VAL A 57 -3.06 -1.87 -33.99
C VAL A 57 -3.17 -1.33 -32.56
N TYR A 58 -2.44 -0.28 -32.19
CA TYR A 58 -2.59 0.37 -30.88
C TYR A 58 -3.97 0.99 -30.72
N LEU A 59 -4.52 1.61 -31.78
CA LEU A 59 -5.87 2.15 -31.77
C LEU A 59 -6.91 1.03 -31.61
N VAL A 60 -6.81 -0.03 -32.41
CA VAL A 60 -7.69 -1.20 -32.35
C VAL A 60 -7.61 -1.83 -30.96
N ASN A 61 -6.42 -1.97 -30.39
CA ASN A 61 -6.20 -2.52 -29.06
C ASN A 61 -6.89 -1.69 -27.96
N ALA A 62 -6.81 -0.36 -28.05
CA ALA A 62 -7.44 0.53 -27.09
C ALA A 62 -8.99 0.45 -27.15
N VAL A 63 -9.56 0.37 -28.37
CA VAL A 63 -11.00 0.25 -28.57
C VAL A 63 -11.52 -1.13 -28.14
N THR A 64 -10.86 -2.21 -28.56
CA THR A 64 -11.30 -3.58 -28.25
C THR A 64 -11.18 -3.90 -26.77
N LEU A 65 -10.20 -3.35 -26.07
CA LEU A 65 -10.07 -3.50 -24.62
C LEU A 65 -11.31 -2.98 -23.88
N PHE A 66 -11.89 -1.88 -24.38
CA PHE A 66 -13.13 -1.32 -23.84
C PHE A 66 -14.28 -2.32 -23.91
N GLY A 67 -14.49 -2.91 -25.11
CA GLY A 67 -15.53 -3.90 -25.35
C GLY A 67 -15.35 -5.17 -24.50
N ILE A 68 -14.13 -5.69 -24.45
CA ILE A 68 -13.82 -6.94 -23.72
C ILE A 68 -14.00 -6.79 -22.21
N ILE A 69 -13.56 -5.69 -21.61
CA ILE A 69 -13.76 -5.47 -20.17
C ILE A 69 -15.25 -5.36 -19.83
N THR A 70 -16.01 -4.65 -20.65
CA THR A 70 -17.47 -4.55 -20.49
C THR A 70 -18.13 -5.92 -20.61
N LEU A 71 -17.75 -6.70 -21.62
CA LEU A 71 -18.26 -8.05 -21.85
C LEU A 71 -17.95 -8.99 -20.68
N VAL A 72 -16.68 -9.01 -20.21
CA VAL A 72 -16.26 -9.82 -19.06
C VAL A 72 -17.02 -9.42 -17.80
N GLY A 73 -17.24 -8.12 -17.57
CA GLY A 73 -18.04 -7.62 -16.45
C GLY A 73 -19.46 -8.19 -16.44
N LEU A 74 -20.14 -8.25 -17.60
CA LEU A 74 -21.48 -8.82 -17.73
C LEU A 74 -21.53 -10.31 -17.39
N PHE A 75 -20.47 -11.06 -17.69
CA PHE A 75 -20.39 -12.50 -17.38
C PHE A 75 -19.96 -12.78 -15.94
N LEU A 76 -19.16 -11.90 -15.32
CA LEU A 76 -18.75 -12.02 -13.92
C LEU A 76 -19.93 -12.03 -12.95
N ASP A 77 -20.99 -11.29 -13.28
CA ASP A 77 -22.21 -11.23 -12.46
C ASP A 77 -23.18 -12.41 -12.70
N ARG A 78 -23.01 -13.13 -13.82
CA ARG A 78 -23.98 -14.18 -14.25
C ARG A 78 -23.50 -15.61 -14.03
N MET A 79 -22.21 -15.82 -13.80
CA MET A 79 -21.59 -17.15 -13.73
C MET A 79 -20.65 -17.28 -12.55
N ALA A 80 -20.48 -18.52 -12.05
CA ALA A 80 -19.41 -18.80 -11.08
C ALA A 80 -18.04 -18.45 -11.69
N ARG A 81 -17.27 -17.64 -10.98
CA ARG A 81 -16.03 -17.00 -11.47
C ARG A 81 -14.96 -18.02 -11.87
N THR A 82 -14.89 -19.16 -11.17
CA THR A 82 -13.99 -20.29 -11.52
C THR A 82 -14.39 -20.94 -12.85
N ILE A 83 -15.70 -21.11 -13.09
CA ILE A 83 -16.23 -21.64 -14.34
C ILE A 83 -15.96 -20.67 -15.49
N LEU A 84 -16.16 -19.36 -15.26
CA LEU A 84 -15.85 -18.32 -16.25
C LEU A 84 -14.38 -18.37 -16.65
N LEU A 85 -13.45 -18.35 -15.67
CA LEU A 85 -12.01 -18.41 -15.96
C LEU A 85 -11.65 -19.66 -16.75
N ARG A 86 -12.17 -20.83 -16.33
CA ARG A 86 -11.94 -22.10 -17.04
C ARG A 86 -12.41 -22.06 -18.50
N ARG A 87 -13.60 -21.53 -18.75
CA ARG A 87 -14.12 -21.36 -20.13
C ARG A 87 -13.26 -20.41 -20.95
N LEU A 88 -12.80 -19.31 -20.37
CA LEU A 88 -11.91 -18.36 -21.02
C LEU A 88 -10.54 -18.98 -21.35
N LEU A 89 -9.98 -19.77 -20.43
CA LEU A 89 -8.72 -20.51 -20.68
C LEU A 89 -8.89 -21.52 -21.80
N LEU A 90 -9.96 -22.33 -21.79
CA LEU A 90 -10.24 -23.33 -22.84
C LEU A 90 -10.52 -22.66 -24.19
N ALA A 91 -11.28 -21.56 -24.20
CA ALA A 91 -11.54 -20.80 -25.44
C ALA A 91 -10.22 -20.24 -26.01
N LEU A 92 -9.33 -19.74 -25.16
CA LEU A 92 -8.02 -19.24 -25.60
C LEU A 92 -7.15 -20.39 -26.10
N VAL A 93 -7.11 -21.54 -25.43
CA VAL A 93 -6.41 -22.74 -25.92
C VAL A 93 -6.91 -23.14 -27.31
N GLY A 94 -8.24 -23.27 -27.49
CA GLY A 94 -8.84 -23.58 -28.78
C GLY A 94 -8.47 -22.55 -29.86
N LEU A 95 -8.52 -21.25 -29.50
CA LEU A 95 -8.20 -20.16 -30.41
C LEU A 95 -6.72 -20.18 -30.83
N LEU A 96 -5.79 -20.43 -29.90
CA LEU A 96 -4.37 -20.55 -30.22
C LEU A 96 -4.07 -21.73 -31.14
N VAL A 97 -4.75 -22.86 -30.95
CA VAL A 97 -4.64 -24.04 -31.84
C VAL A 97 -5.20 -23.72 -33.23
N VAL A 98 -6.38 -23.09 -33.30
CA VAL A 98 -7.00 -22.69 -34.59
C VAL A 98 -6.09 -21.71 -35.33
N VAL A 99 -5.60 -20.68 -34.64
CA VAL A 99 -4.67 -19.71 -35.24
C VAL A 99 -3.43 -20.41 -35.78
N ARG A 100 -2.83 -21.35 -35.00
CA ARG A 100 -1.67 -22.12 -35.45
C ARG A 100 -1.95 -22.94 -36.71
N LEU A 101 -3.14 -23.52 -36.83
CA LEU A 101 -3.57 -24.30 -38.02
C LEU A 101 -3.82 -23.38 -39.24
N LEU A 102 -4.17 -22.11 -39.05
CA LEU A 102 -4.41 -21.15 -40.10
C LEU A 102 -3.14 -20.46 -40.60
N LEU A 103 -2.06 -20.42 -39.79
CA LEU A 103 -0.80 -19.75 -40.18
C LEU A 103 -0.22 -20.24 -41.51
N PRO A 104 -0.24 -21.54 -41.90
CA PRO A 104 0.27 -22.01 -43.19
C PRO A 104 -0.49 -21.45 -44.40
N LEU A 105 -1.68 -20.85 -44.18
CA LEU A 105 -2.44 -20.20 -45.26
C LEU A 105 -1.94 -18.78 -45.59
N GLU A 106 -0.91 -18.31 -44.88
CA GLU A 106 -0.24 -17.02 -45.08
C GLU A 106 -1.17 -15.79 -45.10
N ILE A 107 -2.27 -15.86 -44.33
CA ILE A 107 -3.26 -14.79 -44.21
C ILE A 107 -2.61 -13.66 -43.40
N SER A 108 -2.26 -12.55 -44.04
CA SER A 108 -1.56 -11.41 -43.42
C SER A 108 -2.32 -10.80 -42.23
N LEU A 109 -3.68 -10.80 -42.23
CA LEU A 109 -4.49 -10.31 -41.12
C LEU A 109 -4.39 -11.14 -39.83
N LEU A 110 -3.83 -12.35 -39.88
CA LEU A 110 -3.60 -13.14 -38.66
C LEU A 110 -2.59 -12.49 -37.72
N TYR A 111 -1.57 -11.80 -38.22
CA TYR A 111 -0.53 -11.19 -37.39
C TYR A 111 -1.05 -10.03 -36.52
N PRO A 112 -1.75 -9.02 -37.06
CA PRO A 112 -2.41 -8.01 -36.22
C PRO A 112 -3.45 -8.62 -35.27
N PHE A 113 -4.21 -9.64 -35.71
CA PHE A 113 -5.15 -10.35 -34.86
C PHE A 113 -4.45 -11.01 -33.65
N ILE A 114 -3.34 -11.73 -33.86
CA ILE A 114 -2.55 -12.36 -32.79
C ILE A 114 -1.99 -11.29 -31.84
N TYR A 115 -1.54 -10.16 -32.38
CA TYR A 115 -1.03 -9.05 -31.59
C TYR A 115 -2.11 -8.49 -30.64
N VAL A 116 -3.30 -8.20 -31.16
CA VAL A 116 -4.45 -7.75 -30.36
C VAL A 116 -4.87 -8.84 -29.36
N LEU A 117 -4.97 -10.10 -29.81
CA LEU A 117 -5.34 -11.25 -28.97
C LEU A 117 -4.39 -11.37 -27.77
N SER A 118 -3.07 -11.27 -28.00
CA SER A 118 -2.06 -11.38 -26.94
C SER A 118 -2.25 -10.33 -25.85
N ALA A 119 -2.55 -9.09 -26.23
CA ALA A 119 -2.79 -7.98 -25.32
C ALA A 119 -4.12 -8.17 -24.54
N GLN A 120 -5.20 -8.49 -25.26
CA GLN A 120 -6.54 -8.64 -24.67
C GLN A 120 -6.64 -9.82 -23.72
N SER A 121 -6.12 -10.99 -24.12
CA SER A 121 -6.14 -12.21 -23.28
C SER A 121 -5.39 -12.01 -21.98
N ARG A 122 -4.23 -11.34 -22.03
CA ARG A 122 -3.41 -11.03 -20.85
C ARG A 122 -4.18 -10.16 -19.85
N TYR A 123 -4.82 -9.08 -20.28
CA TYR A 123 -5.61 -8.22 -19.39
C TYR A 123 -6.82 -8.95 -18.82
N MET A 124 -7.59 -9.61 -19.69
CA MET A 124 -8.81 -10.32 -19.31
C MET A 124 -8.55 -11.42 -18.27
N LEU A 125 -7.57 -12.28 -18.52
CA LEU A 125 -7.26 -13.41 -17.62
C LEU A 125 -6.73 -12.93 -16.26
N VAL A 126 -5.90 -11.88 -16.23
CA VAL A 126 -5.40 -11.30 -14.98
C VAL A 126 -6.52 -10.66 -14.16
N VAL A 127 -7.44 -9.94 -14.80
CA VAL A 127 -8.60 -9.35 -14.10
C VAL A 127 -9.46 -10.44 -13.46
N VAL A 128 -9.88 -11.46 -14.24
CA VAL A 128 -10.71 -12.55 -13.71
C VAL A 128 -9.97 -13.35 -12.64
N PHE A 129 -8.68 -13.57 -12.79
CA PHE A 129 -7.83 -14.22 -11.77
C PHE A 129 -7.86 -13.49 -10.43
N TRP A 130 -7.68 -12.17 -10.42
CA TRP A 130 -7.69 -11.40 -9.17
C TRP A 130 -9.07 -11.32 -8.52
N VAL A 131 -10.13 -11.35 -9.31
CA VAL A 131 -11.49 -11.46 -8.76
C VAL A 131 -11.65 -12.79 -8.02
N ILE A 132 -11.18 -13.91 -8.58
CA ILE A 132 -11.21 -15.22 -7.91
C ILE A 132 -10.34 -15.22 -6.66
N GLY A 133 -9.12 -14.67 -6.74
CA GLY A 133 -8.24 -14.51 -5.58
C GLY A 133 -8.90 -13.70 -4.46
N GLY A 134 -9.69 -12.68 -4.84
CA GLY A 134 -10.50 -11.91 -3.93
C GLY A 134 -11.58 -12.72 -3.17
N ASP A 135 -12.13 -13.74 -3.79
CA ASP A 135 -13.19 -14.60 -3.19
C ASP A 135 -12.62 -15.72 -2.32
N LEU A 136 -11.45 -16.23 -2.69
CA LEU A 136 -10.84 -17.39 -2.04
C LEU A 136 -10.24 -17.06 -0.65
N PHE A 137 -9.80 -15.83 -0.44
CA PHE A 137 -9.05 -15.43 0.75
C PHE A 137 -9.80 -14.37 1.56
N THR A 138 -9.79 -14.50 2.88
CA THR A 138 -10.27 -13.48 3.82
C THR A 138 -9.41 -12.22 3.74
N LEU A 139 -9.89 -11.10 4.29
CA LEU A 139 -9.16 -9.83 4.25
C LEU A 139 -7.75 -9.93 4.89
N ARG A 140 -7.63 -10.66 6.02
CA ARG A 140 -6.34 -10.93 6.68
C ARG A 140 -5.42 -11.80 5.81
N GLN A 141 -5.95 -12.83 5.18
CA GLN A 141 -5.20 -13.69 4.26
C GLN A 141 -4.75 -12.93 2.99
N LYS A 142 -5.59 -12.06 2.43
CA LYS A 142 -5.22 -11.23 1.27
C LYS A 142 -4.00 -10.37 1.54
N LYS A 143 -3.95 -9.68 2.70
CA LYS A 143 -2.79 -8.85 3.08
C LYS A 143 -1.48 -9.64 3.07
N ARG A 144 -1.52 -10.91 3.48
CA ARG A 144 -0.35 -11.78 3.62
C ARG A 144 -0.01 -12.56 2.36
N LEU A 145 -1.01 -13.11 1.66
CA LEU A 145 -0.82 -14.07 0.57
C LEU A 145 -0.76 -13.43 -0.83
N PHE A 146 -1.34 -12.23 -1.04
CA PHE A 146 -1.32 -11.59 -2.36
C PHE A 146 0.09 -11.21 -2.86
N PRO A 147 1.00 -10.66 -2.03
CA PRO A 147 2.36 -10.39 -2.48
C PRO A 147 3.10 -11.64 -2.99
N PRO A 148 3.14 -12.78 -2.28
CA PRO A 148 3.77 -13.99 -2.81
C PRO A 148 3.03 -14.62 -4.00
N VAL A 149 1.70 -14.49 -4.11
CA VAL A 149 0.97 -14.87 -5.33
C VAL A 149 1.42 -14.02 -6.51
N GLN A 150 1.56 -12.71 -6.32
CA GLN A 150 2.08 -11.81 -7.36
C GLN A 150 3.50 -12.20 -7.79
N ALA A 151 4.37 -12.58 -6.85
CA ALA A 151 5.72 -13.09 -7.16
C ALA A 151 5.66 -14.36 -8.02
N GLY A 152 4.70 -15.27 -7.76
CA GLY A 152 4.42 -16.43 -8.62
C GLY A 152 4.10 -16.05 -10.07
N GLY A 153 3.32 -14.99 -10.25
CA GLY A 153 3.05 -14.43 -11.58
C GLY A 153 4.29 -13.85 -12.27
N VAL A 154 5.17 -13.16 -11.52
CA VAL A 154 6.45 -12.65 -12.06
C VAL A 154 7.36 -13.81 -12.46
N LEU A 155 7.43 -14.87 -11.65
CA LEU A 155 8.15 -16.11 -12.02
C LEU A 155 7.59 -16.72 -13.31
N GLY A 156 6.26 -16.72 -13.48
CA GLY A 156 5.62 -17.15 -14.73
C GLY A 156 6.11 -16.35 -15.94
N VAL A 157 6.21 -15.02 -15.82
CA VAL A 157 6.75 -14.16 -16.88
C VAL A 157 8.22 -14.48 -17.17
N ILE A 158 9.05 -14.66 -16.15
CA ILE A 158 10.47 -14.96 -16.31
C ILE A 158 10.64 -16.31 -17.03
N LEU A 159 9.98 -17.36 -16.54
CA LEU A 159 10.08 -18.72 -17.08
C LEU A 159 9.50 -18.82 -18.50
N GLY A 160 8.31 -18.27 -18.73
CA GLY A 160 7.68 -18.26 -20.06
C GLY A 160 8.48 -17.46 -21.07
N SER A 161 9.04 -16.32 -20.66
CA SER A 161 9.88 -15.50 -21.52
C SER A 161 11.19 -16.23 -21.84
N ALA A 162 11.91 -16.72 -20.83
CA ALA A 162 13.16 -17.46 -21.02
C ALA A 162 13.00 -18.73 -21.86
N ALA A 163 11.85 -19.41 -21.76
CA ALA A 163 11.57 -20.62 -22.55
C ALA A 163 11.28 -20.31 -24.03
N SER A 164 10.70 -19.13 -24.35
CA SER A 164 10.29 -18.78 -25.72
C SER A 164 11.46 -18.84 -26.72
N GLY A 165 12.63 -18.34 -26.33
CA GLY A 165 13.79 -18.27 -27.20
C GLY A 165 14.41 -19.65 -27.57
N PRO A 166 14.81 -20.49 -26.60
CA PRO A 166 15.27 -21.83 -26.87
C PRO A 166 14.24 -22.70 -27.61
N LEU A 167 12.96 -22.54 -27.26
CA LEU A 167 11.88 -23.31 -27.85
C LEU A 167 11.71 -22.99 -29.35
N SER A 168 11.90 -21.75 -29.80
CA SER A 168 11.80 -21.37 -31.21
C SER A 168 12.91 -22.05 -32.07
N ARG A 169 14.04 -22.43 -31.44
CA ARG A 169 15.13 -23.16 -32.13
C ARG A 169 14.90 -24.66 -32.19
N LEU A 170 14.16 -25.20 -31.20
CA LEU A 170 13.88 -26.65 -31.13
C LEU A 170 12.68 -27.04 -32.01
N VAL A 171 11.70 -26.14 -32.11
CA VAL A 171 10.48 -26.31 -32.90
C VAL A 171 10.28 -25.03 -33.74
N ALA A 172 9.55 -25.13 -34.86
CA ALA A 172 9.25 -23.91 -35.64
C ALA A 172 8.64 -22.82 -34.76
N ILE A 173 9.01 -21.55 -35.00
CA ILE A 173 8.60 -20.38 -34.21
C ILE A 173 7.08 -20.32 -33.96
N ASP A 174 6.31 -20.72 -34.98
CA ASP A 174 4.84 -20.73 -34.91
C ASP A 174 4.28 -21.76 -33.88
N ASN A 175 5.07 -22.77 -33.51
CA ASN A 175 4.71 -23.78 -32.52
C ASN A 175 4.79 -23.24 -31.07
N ILE A 176 5.31 -22.03 -30.86
CA ILE A 176 5.22 -21.32 -29.56
C ILE A 176 3.77 -21.13 -29.15
N LEU A 177 2.85 -20.96 -30.10
CA LEU A 177 1.41 -20.87 -29.82
C LEU A 177 0.87 -22.17 -29.20
N LEU A 178 1.31 -23.34 -29.71
CA LEU A 178 0.96 -24.65 -29.14
C LEU A 178 1.57 -24.86 -27.75
N ALA A 179 2.83 -24.48 -27.58
CA ALA A 179 3.50 -24.55 -26.28
C ALA A 179 2.77 -23.66 -25.24
N SER A 180 2.35 -22.47 -25.64
CA SER A 180 1.55 -21.57 -24.79
C SER A 180 0.20 -22.19 -24.44
N ALA A 181 -0.45 -22.87 -25.39
CA ALA A 181 -1.71 -23.58 -25.18
C ALA A 181 -1.54 -24.73 -24.16
N ILE A 182 -0.44 -25.50 -24.24
CA ILE A 182 -0.11 -26.55 -23.26
C ILE A 182 0.07 -25.97 -21.85
N VAL A 183 0.77 -24.85 -21.72
CA VAL A 183 0.93 -24.17 -20.42
C VAL A 183 -0.44 -23.70 -19.86
N LEU A 184 -1.33 -23.19 -20.72
CA LEU A 184 -2.69 -22.83 -20.32
C LEU A 184 -3.54 -24.02 -19.86
N LEU A 185 -3.37 -25.20 -20.46
CA LEU A 185 -4.02 -26.41 -19.99
C LEU A 185 -3.61 -26.76 -18.55
N GLY A 186 -2.36 -26.50 -18.15
CA GLY A 186 -1.95 -26.56 -16.75
C GLY A 186 -2.77 -25.61 -15.85
N GLY A 187 -3.07 -24.41 -16.34
CA GLY A 187 -3.97 -23.48 -15.68
C GLY A 187 -5.42 -23.99 -15.59
N VAL A 188 -5.91 -24.65 -16.62
CA VAL A 188 -7.25 -25.31 -16.60
C VAL A 188 -7.31 -26.39 -15.51
N VAL A 189 -6.28 -27.23 -15.41
CA VAL A 189 -6.20 -28.25 -14.35
C VAL A 189 -6.18 -27.61 -12.97
N ALA A 190 -5.43 -26.52 -12.80
CA ALA A 190 -5.39 -25.79 -11.54
C ALA A 190 -6.78 -25.21 -11.18
N THR A 191 -7.56 -24.70 -12.14
CA THR A 191 -8.93 -24.22 -11.87
C THR A 191 -9.87 -25.33 -11.38
N TYR A 192 -9.77 -26.54 -11.94
CA TYR A 192 -10.53 -27.70 -11.46
C TYR A 192 -10.16 -28.07 -10.02
N ALA A 193 -8.87 -28.07 -9.71
CA ALA A 193 -8.40 -28.38 -8.37
C ALA A 193 -8.86 -27.33 -7.33
N ILE A 194 -8.88 -26.05 -7.72
CA ILE A 194 -9.39 -24.95 -6.88
C ILE A 194 -10.90 -25.13 -6.64
N GLU A 195 -11.68 -25.42 -7.68
CA GLU A 195 -13.13 -25.59 -7.59
C GLU A 195 -13.51 -26.74 -6.64
N ARG A 196 -12.85 -27.88 -6.73
CA ARG A 196 -13.05 -29.02 -5.82
C ARG A 196 -12.77 -28.67 -4.37
N ARG A 197 -11.70 -27.88 -4.10
CA ARG A 197 -11.37 -27.44 -2.75
C ARG A 197 -12.32 -26.38 -2.21
N VAL A 198 -12.75 -25.44 -3.04
CA VAL A 198 -13.73 -24.43 -2.63
C VAL A 198 -15.05 -25.10 -2.27
N ALA A 199 -15.49 -26.12 -3.01
CA ALA A 199 -16.68 -26.89 -2.69
C ALA A 199 -16.58 -27.58 -1.31
N THR A 200 -15.41 -28.15 -0.96
CA THR A 200 -15.18 -28.74 0.37
C THR A 200 -15.17 -27.69 1.48
N VAL A 201 -14.45 -26.56 1.29
CA VAL A 201 -14.37 -25.47 2.28
C VAL A 201 -15.73 -24.78 2.50
N LEU A 202 -16.55 -24.62 1.45
CA LEU A 202 -17.90 -24.05 1.58
C LEU A 202 -18.86 -25.01 2.27
N ALA A 203 -18.70 -26.33 2.10
CA ALA A 203 -19.50 -27.34 2.78
C ALA A 203 -19.18 -27.41 4.30
N GLU A 204 -17.99 -27.01 4.71
CA GLU A 204 -17.54 -26.99 6.11
C GLU A 204 -17.86 -25.65 6.83
N ARG A 205 -18.36 -24.63 6.14
CA ARG A 205 -18.70 -23.34 6.78
C ARG A 205 -20.06 -23.39 7.48
N PRO A 206 -20.16 -22.90 8.71
CA PRO A 206 -21.44 -22.79 9.40
C PRO A 206 -22.38 -21.83 8.66
N PRO A 207 -23.71 -22.13 8.63
CA PRO A 207 -24.69 -21.24 8.02
C PRO A 207 -24.74 -19.91 8.77
N GLY A 208 -24.40 -18.82 8.09
CA GLY A 208 -24.41 -17.45 8.65
C GLY A 208 -23.11 -16.67 8.51
N ALA A 209 -22.03 -17.27 7.97
CA ALA A 209 -20.80 -16.51 7.70
C ALA A 209 -21.04 -15.46 6.59
N GLU A 210 -20.74 -14.21 6.88
CA GLU A 210 -20.94 -13.05 6.01
C GLU A 210 -20.43 -13.33 4.58
N ARG A 211 -21.30 -13.05 3.61
CA ARG A 211 -20.90 -12.98 2.20
C ARG A 211 -19.86 -11.85 2.05
N PRO A 212 -18.80 -12.04 1.23
CA PRO A 212 -17.90 -10.94 0.92
C PRO A 212 -18.73 -9.75 0.43
N LEU A 213 -18.43 -8.57 0.97
CA LEU A 213 -19.08 -7.31 0.61
C LEU A 213 -19.33 -7.27 -0.91
N GLU A 214 -20.60 -7.26 -1.29
CA GLU A 214 -20.99 -6.91 -2.65
C GLU A 214 -20.32 -5.55 -2.94
N MET A 215 -19.56 -5.50 -4.05
CA MET A 215 -19.07 -4.22 -4.55
C MET A 215 -20.32 -3.35 -4.74
N GLU A 216 -20.48 -2.40 -3.83
CA GLU A 216 -21.57 -1.44 -3.84
C GLU A 216 -21.63 -0.86 -5.26
N LYS A 217 -22.69 -1.19 -5.98
CA LYS A 217 -22.90 -0.67 -7.34
C LYS A 217 -22.79 0.83 -7.24
N LEU A 218 -21.74 1.41 -7.81
CA LEU A 218 -21.47 2.84 -7.87
C LEU A 218 -22.72 3.52 -8.45
N LYS A 219 -23.65 3.91 -7.58
CA LYS A 219 -24.83 4.69 -7.94
C LYS A 219 -24.34 6.12 -8.21
N GLY A 220 -24.26 6.49 -9.47
CA GLY A 220 -23.91 7.84 -9.93
C GLY A 220 -23.07 7.81 -11.21
N GLY A 221 -23.43 8.60 -12.20
CA GLY A 221 -22.72 8.71 -13.47
C GLY A 221 -21.39 9.47 -13.32
N PHE A 222 -20.43 9.23 -14.20
CA PHE A 222 -19.16 9.98 -14.26
C PHE A 222 -19.34 11.49 -14.46
N GLY A 223 -20.56 11.95 -14.82
CA GLY A 223 -20.87 13.38 -15.01
C GLY A 223 -20.66 14.23 -13.75
N GLU A 224 -20.87 13.64 -12.56
CA GLU A 224 -20.67 14.34 -11.28
C GLU A 224 -19.19 14.55 -10.92
N ILE A 225 -18.27 13.86 -11.59
CA ILE A 225 -16.82 13.94 -11.34
C ILE A 225 -16.21 15.19 -12.00
N PHE A 226 -16.74 15.64 -13.15
CA PHE A 226 -16.20 16.78 -13.87
C PHE A 226 -16.23 18.09 -13.08
N PRO A 227 -17.32 18.46 -12.36
CA PRO A 227 -17.32 19.59 -11.46
C PRO A 227 -16.24 19.51 -10.39
N LEU A 228 -16.09 18.35 -9.72
CA LEU A 228 -15.08 18.14 -8.68
C LEU A 228 -13.65 18.36 -9.20
N ILE A 229 -13.35 17.84 -10.39
CA ILE A 229 -12.04 18.05 -11.03
C ILE A 229 -11.84 19.53 -11.36
N LYS A 230 -12.89 20.22 -11.82
CA LYS A 230 -12.80 21.63 -12.23
C LYS A 230 -12.55 22.56 -11.04
N GLU A 231 -13.09 22.24 -9.88
CA GLU A 231 -12.96 23.02 -8.65
C GLU A 231 -11.66 22.74 -7.89
N SER A 232 -11.10 21.52 -8.00
CA SER A 232 -9.92 21.11 -7.25
C SER A 232 -8.65 21.12 -8.11
N ARG A 233 -7.72 22.05 -7.80
CA ARG A 233 -6.39 22.08 -8.43
C ARG A 233 -5.60 20.78 -8.21
N PHE A 234 -5.77 20.14 -7.07
CA PHE A 234 -5.17 18.85 -6.77
C PHE A 234 -5.64 17.78 -7.75
N LEU A 235 -6.96 17.67 -8.01
CA LEU A 235 -7.52 16.70 -8.94
C LEU A 235 -7.13 16.99 -10.40
N GLN A 236 -7.00 18.27 -10.78
CA GLN A 236 -6.50 18.65 -12.11
C GLN A 236 -5.06 18.19 -12.33
N LEU A 237 -4.17 18.43 -11.36
CA LEU A 237 -2.79 18.00 -11.43
C LEU A 237 -2.67 16.47 -11.39
N LEU A 238 -3.48 15.80 -10.56
CA LEU A 238 -3.56 14.35 -10.53
C LEU A 238 -4.04 13.76 -11.87
N LEU A 239 -4.97 14.43 -12.56
CA LEU A 239 -5.39 14.04 -13.91
C LEU A 239 -4.21 14.06 -14.89
N VAL A 240 -3.39 15.10 -14.88
CA VAL A 240 -2.19 15.18 -15.71
C VAL A 240 -1.19 14.08 -15.36
N LEU A 241 -0.97 13.82 -14.06
CA LEU A 241 -0.06 12.77 -13.58
C LEU A 241 -0.48 11.36 -14.02
N VAL A 242 -1.77 11.11 -14.18
CA VAL A 242 -2.27 9.81 -14.63
C VAL A 242 -2.34 9.73 -16.15
N LEU A 243 -2.81 10.80 -16.81
CA LEU A 243 -3.06 10.83 -18.26
C LEU A 243 -1.77 10.81 -19.08
N VAL A 244 -0.81 11.71 -18.74
CA VAL A 244 0.39 11.93 -19.58
C VAL A 244 1.28 10.69 -19.70
N PRO A 245 1.65 9.95 -18.63
CA PRO A 245 2.45 8.74 -18.79
C PRO A 245 1.78 7.67 -19.66
N ILE A 246 0.44 7.58 -19.61
CA ILE A 246 -0.32 6.62 -20.42
C ILE A 246 -0.35 7.05 -21.89
N LEU A 247 -0.43 8.35 -22.16
CA LEU A 247 -0.32 8.92 -23.51
C LEU A 247 1.08 8.70 -24.10
N LEU A 248 2.14 8.87 -23.32
CA LEU A 248 3.53 8.72 -23.79
C LEU A 248 3.94 7.26 -24.02
N LEU A 249 3.27 6.31 -23.39
CA LEU A 249 3.61 4.88 -23.47
C LEU A 249 3.50 4.32 -24.91
N PRO A 250 2.44 4.53 -25.70
CA PRO A 250 2.38 4.13 -27.11
C PRO A 250 3.49 4.75 -27.95
N ILE A 251 3.83 6.03 -27.70
CA ILE A 251 4.90 6.73 -28.42
C ILE A 251 6.25 6.05 -28.19
N PHE A 252 6.59 5.78 -26.93
CA PHE A 252 7.82 5.06 -26.60
C PHE A 252 7.83 3.62 -27.14
N ASN A 253 6.68 2.90 -27.06
CA ASN A 253 6.57 1.56 -27.62
C ASN A 253 6.78 1.53 -29.14
N TYR A 254 6.28 2.53 -29.85
CA TYR A 254 6.51 2.69 -31.29
C TYR A 254 7.99 2.90 -31.59
N GLN A 255 8.66 3.86 -30.93
CA GLN A 255 10.10 4.10 -31.12
C GLN A 255 10.94 2.85 -30.77
N TRP A 256 10.60 2.15 -29.69
CA TRP A 256 11.20 0.87 -29.31
C TRP A 256 11.08 -0.16 -30.45
N SER A 257 9.89 -0.34 -30.97
CA SER A 257 9.61 -1.30 -32.04
C SER A 257 10.34 -0.96 -33.36
N VAL A 258 10.40 0.33 -33.73
CA VAL A 258 11.16 0.78 -34.92
C VAL A 258 12.65 0.49 -34.75
N ILE A 259 13.23 0.75 -33.59
CA ILE A 259 14.65 0.47 -33.30
C ILE A 259 14.93 -1.02 -33.40
N LEU A 260 14.04 -1.86 -32.85
CA LEU A 260 14.20 -3.31 -32.91
C LEU A 260 14.02 -3.85 -34.32
N ASP A 261 13.05 -3.34 -35.06
CA ASP A 261 12.83 -3.74 -36.44
C ASP A 261 14.04 -3.44 -37.32
N ARG A 262 14.65 -2.27 -37.18
CA ARG A 262 15.88 -1.88 -37.89
C ARG A 262 17.11 -2.71 -37.47
N ARG A 263 17.17 -3.18 -36.22
CA ARG A 263 18.36 -3.88 -35.66
C ARG A 263 18.35 -5.37 -35.93
N PHE A 264 17.20 -6.02 -35.89
CA PHE A 264 17.07 -7.47 -36.06
C PHE A 264 16.48 -7.78 -37.44
N VAL A 265 17.20 -8.54 -38.26
CA VAL A 265 16.73 -8.90 -39.60
C VAL A 265 15.76 -10.08 -39.54
N SER A 266 16.02 -11.08 -38.69
CA SER A 266 15.20 -12.29 -38.58
C SER A 266 14.23 -12.23 -37.42
N GLU A 267 13.05 -12.87 -37.56
CA GLU A 267 12.05 -13.00 -36.49
C GLU A 267 12.55 -13.85 -35.33
N ASP A 268 13.33 -14.93 -35.59
CA ASP A 268 13.94 -15.76 -34.55
C ASP A 268 14.94 -14.98 -33.71
N GLY A 269 15.77 -14.14 -34.34
CA GLY A 269 16.70 -13.26 -33.63
C GLY A 269 15.98 -12.23 -32.75
N LEU A 270 14.91 -11.68 -33.25
CA LEU A 270 14.07 -10.72 -32.50
C LEU A 270 13.33 -11.41 -31.32
N LEU A 271 12.76 -12.58 -31.57
CA LEU A 271 12.09 -13.37 -30.52
C LEU A 271 13.08 -13.81 -29.44
N MET A 272 14.26 -14.23 -29.79
CA MET A 272 15.34 -14.58 -28.86
C MET A 272 15.73 -13.36 -28.01
N PHE A 273 15.86 -12.20 -28.63
CA PHE A 273 16.10 -10.95 -27.91
C PHE A 273 14.98 -10.65 -26.91
N TYR A 274 13.70 -10.71 -27.32
CA TYR A 274 12.57 -10.51 -26.40
C TYR A 274 12.58 -11.52 -25.25
N ALA A 275 12.87 -12.78 -25.53
CA ALA A 275 12.92 -13.84 -24.55
C ALA A 275 13.90 -13.52 -23.40
N PHE A 276 15.14 -13.23 -23.74
CA PHE A 276 16.17 -12.93 -22.74
C PHE A 276 16.00 -11.55 -22.12
N PHE A 277 15.68 -10.54 -22.93
CA PHE A 277 15.51 -9.17 -22.46
C PHE A 277 14.36 -9.04 -21.45
N LYS A 278 13.18 -9.61 -21.75
CA LYS A 278 12.03 -9.54 -20.85
C LYS A 278 12.28 -10.38 -19.58
N ALA A 279 12.92 -11.55 -19.68
CA ALA A 279 13.30 -12.33 -18.51
C ALA A 279 14.27 -11.56 -17.61
N ALA A 280 15.36 -11.04 -18.15
CA ALA A 280 16.35 -10.26 -17.39
C ALA A 280 15.74 -8.99 -16.78
N SER A 281 14.93 -8.25 -17.54
CA SER A 281 14.25 -7.04 -17.05
C SER A 281 13.31 -7.32 -15.88
N ASN A 282 12.59 -8.46 -15.89
CA ASN A 282 11.72 -8.83 -14.78
C ASN A 282 12.51 -9.29 -13.55
N ILE A 283 13.65 -9.94 -13.71
CA ILE A 283 14.56 -10.26 -12.60
C ILE A 283 15.08 -8.97 -11.94
N ILE A 284 15.56 -8.03 -12.75
CA ILE A 284 16.04 -6.73 -12.26
C ILE A 284 14.92 -5.98 -11.51
N ASN A 285 13.72 -5.93 -12.08
CA ASN A 285 12.58 -5.29 -11.46
C ASN A 285 12.21 -5.95 -10.12
N LEU A 286 12.24 -7.28 -10.05
CA LEU A 286 11.97 -8.02 -8.80
C LEU A 286 12.97 -7.67 -7.70
N VAL A 287 14.27 -7.62 -8.04
CA VAL A 287 15.33 -7.22 -7.10
C VAL A 287 15.11 -5.79 -6.59
N ILE A 288 14.80 -4.86 -7.49
CA ILE A 288 14.59 -3.44 -7.12
C ILE A 288 13.37 -3.27 -6.21
N LEU A 289 12.29 -4.02 -6.46
CA LEU A 289 11.09 -3.96 -5.62
C LEU A 289 11.36 -4.28 -4.13
N LEU A 290 12.39 -5.06 -3.81
CA LEU A 290 12.79 -5.33 -2.42
C LEU A 290 13.29 -4.07 -1.68
N PHE A 291 13.74 -3.05 -2.40
CA PHE A 291 14.30 -1.81 -1.84
C PHE A 291 13.34 -0.61 -1.88
N VAL A 292 12.16 -0.77 -2.50
CA VAL A 292 11.20 0.31 -2.74
C VAL A 292 10.71 0.95 -1.44
N GLY A 293 10.38 0.14 -0.42
CA GLY A 293 9.95 0.65 0.87
C GLY A 293 10.99 1.60 1.50
N ARG A 294 12.28 1.20 1.47
CA ARG A 294 13.36 2.05 1.97
C ARG A 294 13.53 3.35 1.17
N ALA A 295 13.23 3.32 -0.14
CA ALA A 295 13.29 4.51 -0.97
C ALA A 295 12.16 5.50 -0.60
N PHE A 296 10.93 5.02 -0.37
CA PHE A 296 9.82 5.86 0.07
C PHE A 296 10.06 6.49 1.45
N SER A 297 10.53 5.71 2.43
CA SER A 297 10.84 6.22 3.77
C SER A 297 11.97 7.25 3.77
N ARG A 298 12.94 7.13 2.83
CA ARG A 298 14.06 8.07 2.73
C ARG A 298 13.74 9.35 1.95
N PHE A 299 13.01 9.23 0.83
CA PHE A 299 12.80 10.33 -0.12
C PHE A 299 11.41 10.97 -0.02
N GLY A 300 10.44 10.27 0.56
CA GLY A 300 9.04 10.70 0.66
C GLY A 300 8.28 10.59 -0.67
N VAL A 301 6.95 10.64 -0.58
CA VAL A 301 6.02 10.44 -1.71
C VAL A 301 6.21 11.52 -2.79
N THR A 302 6.35 12.77 -2.38
CA THR A 302 6.47 13.91 -3.29
C THR A 302 7.72 13.84 -4.16
N THR A 303 8.87 13.42 -3.60
CA THR A 303 10.12 13.23 -4.33
C THR A 303 10.03 12.03 -5.29
N MET A 304 9.40 10.94 -4.85
CA MET A 304 9.23 9.74 -5.69
C MET A 304 8.41 10.01 -6.97
N LEU A 305 7.48 11.00 -6.93
CA LEU A 305 6.72 11.42 -8.11
C LEU A 305 7.57 12.06 -9.21
N PHE A 306 8.76 12.58 -8.90
CA PHE A 306 9.66 13.19 -9.89
C PHE A 306 10.51 12.20 -10.67
N PHE A 307 10.83 11.03 -10.09
CA PHE A 307 11.75 10.09 -10.73
C PHE A 307 11.27 9.60 -12.09
N HIS A 308 9.98 9.26 -12.19
CA HIS A 308 9.45 8.71 -13.43
C HIS A 308 9.35 9.74 -14.57
N PRO A 309 8.76 10.95 -14.38
CA PRO A 309 8.75 11.96 -15.44
C PRO A 309 10.16 12.48 -15.79
N ALA A 310 11.06 12.61 -14.82
CA ALA A 310 12.46 12.97 -15.09
C ALA A 310 13.17 11.92 -15.96
N ASN A 311 12.96 10.62 -15.65
CA ASN A 311 13.46 9.54 -16.46
C ASN A 311 12.89 9.57 -17.90
N TYR A 312 11.58 9.85 -18.05
CA TYR A 312 10.98 9.97 -19.38
C TYR A 312 11.52 11.16 -20.15
N PHE A 313 11.75 12.28 -19.49
CA PHE A 313 12.36 13.47 -20.12
C PHE A 313 13.77 13.16 -20.62
N LEU A 314 14.60 12.51 -19.80
CA LEU A 314 15.95 12.09 -20.19
C LEU A 314 15.91 11.03 -21.31
N LEU A 315 15.01 10.06 -21.22
CA LEU A 315 14.85 9.01 -22.21
C LEU A 315 14.47 9.57 -23.60
N PHE A 316 13.42 10.39 -23.65
CA PHE A 316 12.97 10.97 -24.91
C PHE A 316 13.98 11.95 -25.49
N GLY A 317 14.68 12.71 -24.65
CA GLY A 317 15.80 13.55 -25.05
C GLY A 317 16.94 12.72 -25.63
N ALA A 318 17.32 11.62 -24.99
CA ALA A 318 18.34 10.70 -25.50
C ALA A 318 17.91 10.04 -26.82
N LEU A 319 16.63 9.66 -26.97
CA LEU A 319 16.10 9.09 -28.23
C LEU A 319 16.06 10.13 -29.37
N ALA A 320 15.77 11.41 -29.05
CA ALA A 320 15.84 12.48 -30.01
C ALA A 320 17.27 12.77 -30.48
N LEU A 321 18.27 12.63 -29.61
CA LEU A 321 19.69 12.84 -29.93
C LEU A 321 20.32 11.59 -30.54
N SER A 322 20.02 10.39 -29.99
CA SER A 322 20.64 9.12 -30.38
C SER A 322 19.59 8.01 -30.43
N PHE A 323 19.07 7.75 -31.64
CA PHE A 323 18.03 6.75 -31.90
C PHE A 323 18.63 5.35 -32.02
N THR A 324 19.12 4.80 -30.88
CA THR A 324 19.92 3.55 -30.84
C THR A 324 19.36 2.53 -29.86
N LEU A 325 19.70 1.25 -30.09
CA LEU A 325 19.25 0.14 -29.23
C LEU A 325 19.66 0.29 -27.75
N PRO A 326 20.89 0.70 -27.37
CA PRO A 326 21.26 0.87 -25.97
C PRO A 326 20.37 1.90 -25.24
N VAL A 327 20.05 3.04 -25.89
CA VAL A 327 19.15 4.05 -25.33
C VAL A 327 17.75 3.48 -25.12
N ALA A 328 17.26 2.74 -26.11
CA ALA A 328 15.94 2.11 -26.04
C ALA A 328 15.88 1.01 -24.93
N ILE A 329 16.95 0.20 -24.75
CA ILE A 329 17.09 -0.78 -23.67
C ILE A 329 17.05 -0.06 -22.30
N TYR A 330 17.87 0.99 -22.13
CA TYR A 330 17.81 1.81 -20.91
C TYR A 330 16.39 2.30 -20.63
N GLY A 331 15.76 2.88 -21.64
CA GLY A 331 14.40 3.38 -21.51
C GLY A 331 13.38 2.31 -21.12
N ARG A 332 13.47 1.12 -21.71
CA ARG A 332 12.53 0.03 -21.42
C ARG A 332 12.68 -0.49 -19.99
N ILE A 333 13.92 -0.67 -19.53
CA ILE A 333 14.22 -1.13 -18.17
C ILE A 333 13.84 -0.04 -17.16
N SER A 334 14.37 1.17 -17.32
CA SER A 334 14.18 2.27 -16.36
C SER A 334 12.71 2.68 -16.24
N SER A 335 11.99 2.80 -17.38
CA SER A 335 10.56 3.12 -17.36
C SER A 335 9.73 2.08 -16.63
N ASN A 336 10.02 0.79 -16.81
CA ASN A 336 9.32 -0.27 -16.12
C ASN A 336 9.59 -0.25 -14.61
N ILE A 337 10.84 -0.03 -14.23
CA ILE A 337 11.27 0.12 -12.83
C ILE A 337 10.58 1.31 -12.18
N PHE A 338 10.75 2.52 -12.71
CA PHE A 338 10.17 3.72 -12.09
C PHE A 338 8.65 3.72 -12.08
N ARG A 339 8.01 3.10 -13.08
CA ARG A 339 6.56 2.92 -13.08
C ARG A 339 6.09 2.04 -11.91
N SER A 340 6.74 0.89 -11.70
CA SER A 340 6.33 -0.09 -10.67
C SER A 340 6.80 0.27 -9.27
N SER A 341 7.99 0.89 -9.14
CA SER A 341 8.63 1.17 -7.85
C SER A 341 8.38 2.58 -7.32
N ALA A 342 8.09 3.55 -8.17
CA ALA A 342 7.91 4.94 -7.76
C ALA A 342 6.51 5.48 -8.09
N ASN A 343 6.14 5.45 -9.38
CA ASN A 343 4.96 6.16 -9.86
C ASN A 343 3.64 5.51 -9.38
N GLN A 344 3.48 4.20 -9.57
CA GLN A 344 2.23 3.52 -9.18
C GLN A 344 1.97 3.57 -7.67
N PRO A 345 2.93 3.24 -6.79
CA PRO A 345 2.73 3.37 -5.35
C PRO A 345 2.43 4.82 -4.93
N ALA A 346 3.15 5.81 -5.47
CA ALA A 346 2.92 7.21 -5.16
C ALA A 346 1.50 7.67 -5.56
N ILE A 347 1.01 7.29 -6.74
CA ILE A 347 -0.37 7.60 -7.17
C ILE A 347 -1.40 6.92 -6.27
N GLN A 348 -1.17 5.66 -5.85
CA GLN A 348 -2.08 4.97 -4.92
C GLN A 348 -2.13 5.68 -3.55
N MET A 349 -0.99 6.16 -3.07
CA MET A 349 -0.95 6.99 -1.87
C MET A 349 -1.73 8.30 -2.04
N LEU A 350 -1.62 8.98 -3.20
CA LEU A 350 -2.41 10.18 -3.48
C LEU A 350 -3.93 9.92 -3.49
N PHE A 351 -4.35 8.75 -3.95
CA PHE A 351 -5.77 8.37 -3.90
C PHE A 351 -6.29 8.16 -2.48
N SER A 352 -5.43 7.83 -1.51
CA SER A 352 -5.86 7.68 -0.10
C SER A 352 -6.25 9.01 0.56
N PHE A 353 -5.80 10.15 0.02
CA PHE A 353 -6.14 11.49 0.50
C PHE A 353 -7.45 12.05 -0.08
N LEU A 354 -8.07 11.32 -1.01
CA LEU A 354 -9.38 11.69 -1.53
C LEU A 354 -10.47 11.45 -0.47
N SER A 355 -11.48 12.32 -0.44
CA SER A 355 -12.60 12.18 0.49
C SER A 355 -13.24 10.79 0.36
N PRO A 356 -13.57 10.11 1.46
CA PRO A 356 -14.14 8.75 1.45
C PRO A 356 -15.37 8.63 0.56
N GLU A 357 -16.23 9.65 0.53
CA GLU A 357 -17.47 9.70 -0.26
C GLU A 357 -17.24 9.59 -1.76
N HIS A 358 -16.15 10.17 -2.27
CA HIS A 358 -15.88 10.29 -3.70
C HIS A 358 -14.70 9.41 -4.16
N ARG A 359 -13.92 8.84 -3.21
CA ARG A 359 -12.71 8.06 -3.48
C ARG A 359 -12.95 6.94 -4.49
N GLY A 360 -13.94 6.08 -4.25
CA GLY A 360 -14.22 4.94 -5.12
C GLY A 360 -14.53 5.35 -6.55
N ARG A 361 -15.33 6.41 -6.73
CA ARG A 361 -15.69 6.95 -8.06
C ARG A 361 -14.51 7.61 -8.76
N LEU A 362 -13.74 8.43 -8.04
CA LEU A 362 -12.56 9.10 -8.58
C LEU A 362 -11.49 8.09 -9.00
N VAL A 363 -11.17 7.12 -8.14
CA VAL A 363 -10.19 6.07 -8.46
C VAL A 363 -10.62 5.28 -9.70
N SER A 364 -11.89 4.87 -9.78
CA SER A 364 -12.44 4.17 -10.94
C SER A 364 -12.38 5.02 -12.21
N PHE A 365 -12.63 6.33 -12.11
CA PHE A 365 -12.53 7.26 -13.23
C PHE A 365 -11.08 7.41 -13.72
N PHE A 366 -10.14 7.63 -12.80
CA PHE A 366 -8.72 7.78 -13.14
C PHE A 366 -8.12 6.51 -13.72
N GLN A 367 -8.42 5.34 -13.15
CA GLN A 367 -7.87 4.06 -13.62
C GLN A 367 -8.58 3.51 -14.87
N GLY A 368 -9.84 3.85 -15.07
CA GLY A 368 -10.65 3.42 -16.21
C GLY A 368 -10.64 4.41 -17.37
N PRO A 369 -11.60 5.33 -17.45
CA PRO A 369 -11.77 6.26 -18.58
C PRO A 369 -10.53 7.08 -18.91
N VAL A 370 -9.85 7.68 -17.90
CA VAL A 370 -8.66 8.50 -18.11
C VAL A 370 -7.52 7.69 -18.72
N GLY A 371 -7.29 6.47 -18.22
CA GLY A 371 -6.27 5.58 -18.78
C GLY A 371 -6.52 5.24 -20.25
N ARG A 372 -7.78 5.02 -20.61
CA ARG A 372 -8.17 4.71 -21.98
C ARG A 372 -8.04 5.92 -22.91
N LEU A 373 -8.47 7.10 -22.44
CA LEU A 373 -8.28 8.35 -23.19
C LEU A 373 -6.79 8.60 -23.47
N GLY A 374 -5.92 8.37 -22.48
CA GLY A 374 -4.47 8.50 -22.66
C GLY A 374 -3.92 7.58 -23.75
N THR A 375 -4.32 6.29 -23.72
CA THR A 375 -3.89 5.32 -24.75
C THR A 375 -4.42 5.67 -26.12
N LEU A 376 -5.70 6.05 -26.23
CA LEU A 376 -6.32 6.46 -27.50
C LEU A 376 -5.66 7.71 -28.07
N THR A 377 -5.42 8.72 -27.23
CA THR A 377 -4.76 9.97 -27.66
C THR A 377 -3.33 9.69 -28.13
N GLY A 378 -2.56 8.88 -27.39
CA GLY A 378 -1.21 8.48 -27.78
C GLY A 378 -1.18 7.70 -29.10
N ALA A 379 -2.14 6.78 -29.31
CA ALA A 379 -2.29 6.05 -30.58
C ALA A 379 -2.71 6.96 -31.73
N ALA A 380 -3.60 7.93 -31.48
CA ALA A 380 -4.01 8.91 -32.48
C ALA A 380 -2.85 9.83 -32.89
N VAL A 381 -2.05 10.29 -31.94
CA VAL A 381 -0.83 11.08 -32.23
C VAL A 381 0.12 10.30 -33.12
N LEU A 382 0.30 9.01 -32.88
CA LEU A 382 1.12 8.13 -33.71
C LEU A 382 0.47 7.90 -35.07
N LEU A 383 -0.83 7.67 -35.15
CA LEU A 383 -1.53 7.41 -36.41
C LEU A 383 -1.40 8.58 -37.40
N VAL A 384 -1.51 9.80 -36.90
CA VAL A 384 -1.35 11.01 -37.71
C VAL A 384 0.13 11.33 -37.95
N GLY A 385 0.98 11.17 -36.92
CA GLY A 385 2.36 11.62 -36.99
C GLY A 385 3.32 10.61 -37.65
N ALA A 386 3.12 9.29 -37.52
CA ALA A 386 4.06 8.31 -38.05
C ALA A 386 4.29 8.36 -39.58
N PRO A 387 3.28 8.67 -40.41
CA PRO A 387 3.52 8.86 -41.82
C PRO A 387 4.18 10.21 -42.16
N LEU A 388 4.15 11.20 -41.27
CA LEU A 388 4.56 12.57 -41.55
C LEU A 388 5.95 12.92 -40.99
N ILE A 389 6.38 12.29 -39.90
CA ILE A 389 7.62 12.66 -39.23
C ILE A 389 8.50 11.43 -38.96
N ASP A 390 9.81 11.67 -38.97
CA ASP A 390 10.78 10.61 -38.61
C ASP A 390 10.50 10.09 -37.19
N PRO A 391 10.53 8.78 -36.97
CA PRO A 391 10.33 8.17 -35.65
C PRO A 391 11.20 8.74 -34.54
N ARG A 392 12.39 9.25 -34.85
CA ARG A 392 13.29 9.94 -33.93
C ARG A 392 12.68 11.24 -33.36
N LEU A 393 11.95 11.98 -34.18
CA LEU A 393 11.35 13.27 -33.78
C LEU A 393 10.23 13.13 -32.75
N PHE A 394 9.61 11.95 -32.62
CA PHE A 394 8.72 11.66 -31.51
C PHE A 394 9.41 11.78 -30.15
N GLY A 395 10.74 11.72 -30.09
CA GLY A 395 11.51 12.06 -28.89
C GLY A 395 11.26 13.49 -28.41
N ILE A 396 11.09 14.46 -29.33
CA ILE A 396 10.77 15.85 -28.98
C ILE A 396 9.36 15.93 -28.39
N VAL A 397 8.39 15.26 -29.04
CA VAL A 397 7.00 15.20 -28.54
C VAL A 397 6.97 14.56 -27.14
N GLY A 398 7.76 13.50 -26.95
CA GLY A 398 7.92 12.84 -25.67
C GLY A 398 8.54 13.74 -24.60
N CYS A 399 9.57 14.53 -24.94
CA CYS A 399 10.18 15.51 -24.04
C CYS A 399 9.19 16.59 -23.61
N LEU A 400 8.38 17.14 -24.54
CA LEU A 400 7.36 18.14 -24.22
C LEU A 400 6.31 17.55 -23.24
N GLY A 401 5.82 16.34 -23.53
CA GLY A 401 4.91 15.63 -22.63
C GLY A 401 5.51 15.33 -21.27
N ALA A 402 6.76 14.84 -21.22
CA ALA A 402 7.45 14.58 -19.97
C ALA A 402 7.76 15.86 -19.17
N GLY A 403 8.04 16.96 -19.86
CA GLY A 403 8.18 18.30 -19.28
C GLY A 403 6.88 18.79 -18.64
N LEU A 404 5.75 18.63 -19.32
CA LEU A 404 4.43 18.92 -18.75
C LEU A 404 4.16 18.05 -17.50
N TRP A 405 4.50 16.78 -17.57
CA TRP A 405 4.36 15.86 -16.43
C TRP A 405 5.25 16.27 -15.25
N LEU A 406 6.51 16.66 -15.48
CA LEU A 406 7.39 17.23 -14.46
C LEU A 406 6.80 18.48 -13.81
N ALA A 407 6.28 19.41 -14.63
CA ALA A 407 5.63 20.62 -14.13
C ALA A 407 4.39 20.30 -13.28
N ALA A 408 3.58 19.33 -13.70
CA ALA A 408 2.44 18.86 -12.93
C ALA A 408 2.87 18.19 -11.61
N SER A 409 3.93 17.36 -11.62
CA SER A 409 4.50 16.77 -10.41
C SER A 409 4.99 17.84 -9.42
N TRP A 410 5.61 18.90 -9.93
CA TRP A 410 6.05 20.04 -9.11
C TRP A 410 4.86 20.83 -8.55
N GLY A 411 3.86 21.12 -9.37
CA GLY A 411 2.63 21.76 -8.91
C GLY A 411 1.93 20.93 -7.82
N LEU A 412 1.83 19.62 -8.04
CA LEU A 412 1.21 18.72 -7.09
C LEU A 412 1.98 18.64 -5.77
N SER A 413 3.32 18.60 -5.80
CA SER A 413 4.13 18.57 -4.57
C SER A 413 3.92 19.82 -3.70
N ARG A 414 3.54 20.96 -4.31
CA ARG A 414 3.17 22.19 -3.58
C ARG A 414 1.75 22.15 -3.05
N ALA A 415 0.81 21.65 -3.86
CA ALA A 415 -0.59 21.53 -3.47
C ALA A 415 -0.80 20.40 -2.43
N TYR A 416 0.02 19.35 -2.49
CA TYR A 416 -0.06 18.17 -1.64
C TYR A 416 0.00 18.51 -0.15
N THR A 417 0.94 19.35 0.27
CA THR A 417 1.12 19.73 1.69
C THR A 417 -0.12 20.40 2.26
N GLY A 418 -0.75 21.31 1.50
CA GLY A 418 -1.99 21.96 1.90
C GLY A 418 -3.17 20.98 2.00
N THR A 419 -3.35 20.16 0.95
CA THR A 419 -4.45 19.18 0.90
C THR A 419 -4.28 18.09 1.97
N LEU A 420 -3.05 17.65 2.22
CA LEU A 420 -2.74 16.68 3.28
C LEU A 420 -3.07 17.28 4.65
N PHE A 421 -2.61 18.50 4.92
CA PHE A 421 -2.90 19.21 6.15
C PHE A 421 -4.40 19.37 6.38
N GLU A 422 -5.15 19.90 5.40
CA GLU A 422 -6.61 20.03 5.48
C GLU A 422 -7.32 18.70 5.70
N SER A 423 -6.85 17.63 5.06
CA SER A 423 -7.42 16.29 5.18
C SER A 423 -7.16 15.67 6.56
N LEU A 424 -5.97 15.92 7.13
CA LEU A 424 -5.60 15.52 8.49
C LEU A 424 -6.45 16.25 9.53
N MET A 425 -6.53 17.57 9.41
CA MET A 425 -7.31 18.40 10.35
C MET A 425 -8.82 18.15 10.30
N ALA A 426 -9.35 17.82 9.10
CA ALA A 426 -10.77 17.50 8.93
C ALA A 426 -11.13 16.06 9.34
N GLY A 427 -10.19 15.25 9.81
CA GLY A 427 -10.42 13.84 10.14
C GLY A 427 -10.91 12.99 8.97
N ARG A 428 -10.67 13.44 7.72
CA ARG A 428 -11.16 12.78 6.49
C ARG A 428 -10.26 11.65 6.00
N ILE A 429 -9.14 11.42 6.66
CA ILE A 429 -8.20 10.37 6.30
C ILE A 429 -8.65 9.07 6.95
N ASP A 430 -8.75 8.03 6.15
CA ASP A 430 -8.97 6.68 6.60
C ASP A 430 -7.73 6.19 7.36
N PHE A 431 -7.82 6.20 8.68
CA PHE A 431 -6.74 5.77 9.57
C PHE A 431 -6.32 4.31 9.32
N GLU A 432 -7.26 3.41 8.93
CA GLU A 432 -6.89 2.06 8.50
C GLU A 432 -6.04 2.05 7.23
N ALA A 433 -6.22 3.02 6.33
CA ALA A 433 -5.37 3.17 5.15
C ALA A 433 -4.00 3.75 5.51
N LEU A 434 -3.92 4.61 6.53
CA LEU A 434 -2.67 5.19 7.05
C LEU A 434 -1.86 4.19 7.90
N GLU A 435 -2.50 3.34 8.70
CA GLU A 435 -1.82 2.23 9.41
C GLU A 435 -1.18 1.22 8.45
N ARG A 436 -1.75 1.07 7.24
CA ARG A 436 -1.16 0.25 6.18
C ARG A 436 0.08 0.89 5.55
N MET A 437 0.21 2.20 5.64
CA MET A 437 1.35 3.00 5.22
C MET A 437 1.98 3.56 6.49
N ASN A 438 3.27 3.36 6.66
CA ASN A 438 3.97 3.95 7.79
C ASN A 438 3.75 5.47 7.73
N VAL A 439 3.07 6.07 8.72
CA VAL A 439 2.74 7.51 8.74
C VAL A 439 3.99 8.37 8.49
N ARG A 440 5.16 7.88 8.93
CA ARG A 440 6.48 8.50 8.68
C ARG A 440 6.80 8.67 7.19
N ASP A 441 6.35 7.76 6.33
CA ASP A 441 6.62 7.79 4.88
C ASP A 441 5.79 8.84 4.16
N VAL A 442 4.72 9.30 4.82
CA VAL A 442 3.75 10.30 4.30
C VAL A 442 4.12 11.71 4.75
N LEU A 443 4.69 11.86 5.96
CA LEU A 443 5.05 13.15 6.55
C LEU A 443 6.40 13.64 5.98
N ASP A 444 6.36 14.38 4.88
CA ASP A 444 7.55 15.07 4.36
C ASP A 444 7.93 16.28 5.23
N LYS A 445 9.15 16.79 5.04
CA LYS A 445 9.68 17.93 5.83
C LYS A 445 8.76 19.16 5.80
N ARG A 446 8.07 19.41 4.69
CA ARG A 446 7.16 20.56 4.56
C ARG A 446 5.88 20.36 5.35
N THR A 447 5.33 19.14 5.35
CA THR A 447 4.15 18.78 6.17
C THR A 447 4.48 18.86 7.65
N VAL A 448 5.65 18.34 8.08
CA VAL A 448 6.13 18.46 9.46
C VAL A 448 6.25 19.94 9.88
N GLU A 449 6.81 20.79 9.00
CA GLU A 449 6.94 22.23 9.26
C GLU A 449 5.57 22.92 9.40
N ARG A 450 4.60 22.53 8.56
CA ARG A 450 3.23 23.05 8.65
C ARG A 450 2.50 22.55 9.90
N LEU A 451 2.70 21.30 10.31
CA LEU A 451 2.15 20.76 11.56
C LEU A 451 2.77 21.47 12.79
N LEU A 452 4.08 21.78 12.75
CA LEU A 452 4.72 22.58 13.82
C LEU A 452 4.11 23.98 13.90
N GLN A 453 3.81 24.63 12.77
CA GLN A 453 3.11 25.92 12.76
C GLN A 453 1.67 25.78 13.31
N ALA A 454 0.99 24.67 13.01
CA ALA A 454 -0.36 24.41 13.50
C ALA A 454 -0.45 24.25 15.03
N LEU A 455 0.65 23.92 15.70
CA LEU A 455 0.71 23.97 17.18
C LEU A 455 0.51 25.39 17.72
N GLU A 456 0.61 26.41 16.88
CA GLU A 456 0.41 27.81 17.24
C GLU A 456 -0.98 28.33 16.93
N GLU A 457 -1.84 27.54 16.30
CA GLU A 457 -3.21 27.88 15.94
C GLU A 457 -4.19 27.64 17.11
N ASP A 458 -5.44 27.29 16.85
CA ASP A 458 -6.44 26.99 17.87
C ASP A 458 -6.16 25.64 18.58
N GLU A 459 -6.80 25.46 19.76
CA GLU A 459 -6.57 24.32 20.64
C GLU A 459 -6.87 22.96 19.98
N ALA A 460 -7.94 22.87 19.18
CA ALA A 460 -8.31 21.63 18.49
C ALA A 460 -7.29 21.27 17.42
N THR A 461 -6.89 22.24 16.60
CA THR A 461 -5.88 22.11 15.57
C THR A 461 -4.52 21.74 16.15
N ALA A 462 -4.10 22.42 17.22
CA ALA A 462 -2.84 22.16 17.91
C ALA A 462 -2.78 20.73 18.50
N THR A 463 -3.85 20.27 19.12
CA THR A 463 -3.95 18.93 19.70
C THR A 463 -3.85 17.85 18.64
N LEU A 464 -4.53 18.00 17.51
CA LEU A 464 -4.45 17.08 16.38
C LEU A 464 -3.04 17.08 15.75
N ALA A 465 -2.47 18.27 15.53
CA ALA A 465 -1.12 18.42 14.97
C ALA A 465 -0.07 17.74 15.86
N ALA A 466 -0.15 17.89 17.19
CA ALA A 466 0.73 17.22 18.13
C ALA A 466 0.62 15.69 18.00
N GLY A 467 -0.59 15.16 17.84
CA GLY A 467 -0.84 13.73 17.62
C GLY A 467 -0.12 13.19 16.38
N PHE A 468 -0.17 13.89 15.27
CA PHE A 468 0.52 13.49 14.04
C PHE A 468 2.04 13.64 14.12
N LEU A 469 2.53 14.69 14.78
CA LEU A 469 3.96 14.89 14.98
C LEU A 469 4.58 13.79 15.84
N ALA A 470 3.83 13.19 16.76
CA ALA A 470 4.28 12.07 17.58
C ALA A 470 4.79 10.89 16.73
N GLU A 471 4.20 10.66 15.57
CA GLU A 471 4.55 9.56 14.67
C GLU A 471 5.90 9.78 13.95
N THR A 472 6.47 10.99 13.98
CA THR A 472 7.74 11.28 13.30
C THR A 472 8.94 10.63 13.98
N ALA A 473 8.91 10.51 15.32
CA ALA A 473 9.99 10.02 16.19
C ALA A 473 11.35 10.67 15.86
N ASP A 474 11.34 11.99 15.55
CA ASP A 474 12.52 12.78 15.22
C ASP A 474 12.89 13.70 16.39
N ALA A 475 14.13 13.58 16.88
CA ALA A 475 14.60 14.34 18.03
C ALA A 475 14.62 15.87 17.78
N GLY A 476 14.85 16.31 16.54
CA GLY A 476 14.80 17.72 16.16
C GLY A 476 13.37 18.27 16.20
N VAL A 477 12.40 17.49 15.73
CA VAL A 477 10.97 17.82 15.80
C VAL A 477 10.53 17.86 17.27
N ALA A 478 10.88 16.86 18.08
CA ALA A 478 10.55 16.80 19.49
C ALA A 478 11.08 18.01 20.26
N ARG A 479 12.32 18.42 20.03
CA ARG A 479 12.93 19.62 20.66
C ARG A 479 12.18 20.89 20.28
N ARG A 480 11.77 21.04 19.02
CA ARG A 480 10.96 22.19 18.59
C ARG A 480 9.57 22.18 19.23
N MET A 481 8.94 21.01 19.35
CA MET A 481 7.65 20.86 20.04
C MET A 481 7.77 21.30 21.50
N VAL A 482 8.79 20.85 22.24
CA VAL A 482 9.04 21.26 23.63
C VAL A 482 9.24 22.77 23.75
N SER A 483 9.97 23.39 22.80
CA SER A 483 10.18 24.85 22.81
C SER A 483 8.91 25.66 22.58
N LEU A 484 7.87 25.06 21.99
CA LEU A 484 6.58 25.71 21.75
C LEU A 484 5.57 25.55 22.91
N VAL A 485 5.90 24.76 23.95
CA VAL A 485 4.99 24.55 25.12
C VAL A 485 4.74 25.82 25.94
N PRO A 486 5.76 26.66 26.26
CA PRO A 486 5.53 27.83 27.10
C PRO A 486 4.53 28.81 26.51
N GLY A 487 3.61 29.31 27.33
CA GLY A 487 2.61 30.32 26.95
C GLY A 487 1.41 29.79 26.19
N ARG A 488 1.28 28.47 25.99
CA ARG A 488 0.11 27.85 25.37
C ARG A 488 -0.99 27.52 26.41
N PRO A 489 -2.24 27.34 25.98
CA PRO A 489 -3.28 26.78 26.85
C PRO A 489 -2.86 25.43 27.44
N GLU A 490 -3.26 25.15 28.68
CA GLU A 490 -2.83 23.94 29.39
C GLU A 490 -3.16 22.65 28.63
N ALA A 491 -4.31 22.57 27.99
CA ALA A 491 -4.71 21.42 27.16
C ALA A 491 -3.74 21.17 25.99
N VAL A 492 -3.25 22.24 25.34
CA VAL A 492 -2.27 22.16 24.25
C VAL A 492 -0.90 21.74 24.79
N GLN A 493 -0.49 22.29 25.94
CA GLN A 493 0.76 21.89 26.61
C GLN A 493 0.77 20.38 26.90
N VAL A 494 -0.31 19.89 27.50
CA VAL A 494 -0.50 18.46 27.80
C VAL A 494 -0.48 17.61 26.53
N ALA A 495 -1.15 18.05 25.46
CA ALA A 495 -1.16 17.34 24.19
C ALA A 495 0.24 17.25 23.55
N ILE A 496 0.99 18.35 23.52
CA ILE A 496 2.36 18.39 23.00
C ILE A 496 3.27 17.47 23.80
N LEU A 497 3.24 17.53 25.13
CA LEU A 497 4.10 16.70 26.00
C LEU A 497 3.75 15.20 25.90
N SER A 498 2.45 14.89 25.79
CA SER A 498 2.00 13.52 25.56
C SER A 498 2.44 12.98 24.20
N ALA A 499 2.49 13.83 23.17
CA ALA A 499 3.00 13.50 21.86
C ALA A 499 4.51 13.25 21.88
N VAL A 500 5.27 14.11 22.56
CA VAL A 500 6.74 13.99 22.73
C VAL A 500 7.09 12.68 23.46
N GLY A 501 6.35 12.30 24.51
CA GLY A 501 6.53 11.03 25.18
C GLY A 501 6.41 9.83 24.22
N ARG A 502 5.39 9.82 23.34
CA ARG A 502 5.21 8.75 22.34
C ARG A 502 6.29 8.66 21.27
N MET A 503 7.09 9.72 21.06
CA MET A 503 8.20 9.69 20.09
C MET A 503 9.34 8.77 20.51
N GLY A 504 9.37 8.32 21.76
CA GLY A 504 10.41 7.44 22.30
C GLY A 504 11.71 8.16 22.69
N PRO A 505 12.84 7.47 22.80
CA PRO A 505 14.07 8.01 23.35
C PRO A 505 14.68 9.05 22.39
N VAL A 506 14.48 10.34 22.69
CA VAL A 506 14.92 11.49 21.86
C VAL A 506 15.95 12.42 22.56
N GLY A 507 16.31 12.12 23.82
CA GLY A 507 17.36 12.86 24.55
C GLY A 507 16.97 14.31 24.90
N LEU A 508 15.82 14.50 25.56
CA LEU A 508 15.27 15.82 25.94
C LEU A 508 15.21 16.01 27.47
N GLY A 509 16.03 15.29 28.23
CA GLY A 509 16.03 15.32 29.69
C GLY A 509 16.10 16.73 30.28
N PRO A 510 17.17 17.51 30.01
CA PRO A 510 17.35 18.83 30.58
C PRO A 510 16.23 19.80 30.26
N GLU A 511 15.69 19.77 29.02
CA GLU A 511 14.62 20.65 28.58
C GLU A 511 13.29 20.33 29.31
N LEU A 512 12.96 19.04 29.46
CA LEU A 512 11.75 18.59 30.13
C LEU A 512 11.84 18.82 31.66
N GLU A 513 12.99 18.62 32.29
CA GLU A 513 13.23 18.93 33.72
C GLU A 513 13.03 20.42 34.02
N ALA A 514 13.64 21.30 33.18
CA ALA A 514 13.48 22.73 33.32
C ALA A 514 12.04 23.18 33.14
N LEU A 515 11.31 22.59 32.19
CA LEU A 515 9.92 22.90 31.94
C LEU A 515 9.01 22.43 33.09
N ALA A 516 9.27 21.25 33.66
CA ALA A 516 8.50 20.73 34.81
C ALA A 516 8.59 21.63 36.03
N GLY A 517 9.77 22.24 36.28
CA GLY A 517 9.97 23.16 37.40
C GLY A 517 9.26 24.53 37.29
N GLN A 518 8.77 24.88 36.09
CA GLN A 518 8.14 26.19 35.79
C GLN A 518 6.65 26.09 35.45
N SER A 519 6.07 24.89 35.43
CA SER A 519 4.73 24.60 34.91
C SER A 519 3.71 24.32 36.01
N SER A 520 2.40 24.35 35.66
CA SER A 520 1.32 23.89 36.54
C SER A 520 1.51 22.40 36.92
N PRO A 521 0.95 21.91 38.05
CA PRO A 521 1.10 20.53 38.45
C PRO A 521 0.66 19.51 37.39
N ALA A 522 -0.35 19.82 36.60
CA ALA A 522 -0.85 18.96 35.53
C ALA A 522 0.16 18.87 34.38
N VAL A 523 0.74 20.01 33.96
CA VAL A 523 1.75 20.07 32.90
C VAL A 523 3.06 19.45 33.39
N ALA A 524 3.47 19.70 34.64
CA ALA A 524 4.65 19.12 35.25
C ALA A 524 4.56 17.59 35.32
N ALA A 525 3.40 17.05 35.66
CA ALA A 525 3.16 15.60 35.65
C ALA A 525 3.34 15.03 34.22
N ARG A 526 2.90 15.74 33.19
CA ARG A 526 3.13 15.31 31.79
C ARG A 526 4.58 15.44 31.34
N CYS A 527 5.32 16.44 31.81
CA CYS A 527 6.77 16.51 31.61
C CYS A 527 7.48 15.29 32.20
N VAL A 528 7.11 14.90 33.43
CA VAL A 528 7.65 13.75 34.14
C VAL A 528 7.31 12.44 33.40
N ALA A 529 6.07 12.31 32.92
CA ALA A 529 5.68 11.16 32.10
C ALA A 529 6.46 11.07 30.80
N ALA A 530 6.61 12.20 30.08
CA ALA A 530 7.39 12.28 28.84
C ALA A 530 8.87 11.94 29.11
N LEU A 531 9.42 12.42 30.23
CA LEU A 531 10.79 12.15 30.64
C LEU A 531 11.06 10.66 30.81
N GLY A 532 10.15 9.94 31.49
CA GLY A 532 10.26 8.49 31.68
C GLY A 532 10.26 7.69 30.37
N GLN A 533 9.63 8.22 29.31
CA GLN A 533 9.57 7.58 28.00
C GLN A 533 10.76 8.00 27.10
N THR A 534 11.23 9.23 27.20
CA THR A 534 12.26 9.80 26.31
C THR A 534 13.69 9.63 26.84
N GLU A 535 13.89 9.57 28.16
CA GLU A 535 15.22 9.47 28.77
C GLU A 535 15.18 8.70 30.11
N PRO A 536 14.77 7.41 30.10
CA PRO A 536 14.48 6.67 31.33
C PRO A 536 15.70 6.52 32.28
N VAL A 537 16.91 6.41 31.75
CA VAL A 537 18.13 6.16 32.57
C VAL A 537 18.76 7.47 33.07
N GLY A 538 18.81 8.50 32.23
CA GLY A 538 19.48 9.76 32.54
C GLY A 538 18.75 10.59 33.59
N SER A 539 17.44 10.46 33.71
CA SER A 539 16.59 11.28 34.58
C SER A 539 16.29 10.67 35.96
N LYS A 540 16.92 9.54 36.33
CA LYS A 540 16.67 8.83 37.59
C LYS A 540 16.66 9.74 38.82
N GLY A 541 17.67 10.59 38.97
CA GLY A 541 17.82 11.46 40.13
C GLY A 541 16.69 12.51 40.23
N PHE A 542 16.23 13.03 39.09
CA PHE A 542 15.11 13.95 39.03
C PHE A 542 13.78 13.24 39.35
N LEU A 543 13.55 12.08 38.76
CA LEU A 543 12.36 11.26 38.97
C LEU A 543 12.23 10.82 40.46
N ALA A 544 13.35 10.44 41.09
CA ALA A 544 13.35 10.09 42.52
C ALA A 544 12.97 11.26 43.44
N ARG A 545 13.43 12.48 43.13
CA ARG A 545 12.97 13.70 43.83
C ARG A 545 11.51 13.98 43.61
N CYS A 546 11.03 13.87 42.37
CA CYS A 546 9.61 14.02 42.05
C CYS A 546 8.73 13.00 42.78
N LEU A 547 9.21 11.78 42.99
CA LEU A 547 8.51 10.74 43.76
C LEU A 547 8.33 11.12 45.23
N SER A 548 9.32 11.75 45.85
CA SER A 548 9.31 12.10 47.27
C SER A 548 8.67 13.46 47.58
N GLU A 549 8.91 14.47 46.73
CA GLU A 549 8.58 15.86 47.03
C GLU A 549 7.48 16.45 46.12
N GLY A 550 7.08 15.76 45.08
CA GLY A 550 6.12 16.24 44.09
C GLY A 550 4.67 16.30 44.61
N ALA A 551 3.84 17.09 43.94
CA ALA A 551 2.39 17.03 44.09
C ALA A 551 1.84 15.66 43.66
N PRO A 552 0.67 15.20 44.15
CA PRO A 552 0.17 13.84 43.89
C PRO A 552 0.22 13.38 42.42
N PRO A 553 -0.20 14.18 41.42
CA PRO A 553 -0.10 13.78 40.03
C PRO A 553 1.37 13.61 39.55
N ILE A 554 2.27 14.43 40.07
CA ILE A 554 3.71 14.36 39.72
C ILE A 554 4.33 13.10 40.34
N ARG A 555 4.00 12.79 41.60
CA ARG A 555 4.44 11.58 42.31
C ARG A 555 4.00 10.33 41.57
N ALA A 556 2.73 10.27 41.18
CA ALA A 556 2.15 9.14 40.44
C ALA A 556 2.89 8.90 39.10
N GLN A 557 3.11 9.97 38.33
CA GLN A 557 3.82 9.84 37.04
C GLN A 557 5.32 9.53 37.23
N ALA A 558 5.97 10.05 38.28
CA ALA A 558 7.35 9.69 38.60
C ALA A 558 7.46 8.19 38.98
N ALA A 559 6.50 7.68 39.73
CA ALA A 559 6.42 6.27 40.08
C ALA A 559 6.30 5.38 38.82
N ALA A 560 5.37 5.73 37.90
CA ALA A 560 5.23 5.02 36.64
C ALA A 560 6.50 5.10 35.79
N ALA A 561 7.12 6.25 35.66
CA ALA A 561 8.34 6.45 34.90
C ALA A 561 9.53 5.62 35.45
N LEU A 562 9.72 5.59 36.75
CA LEU A 562 10.77 4.80 37.42
C LEU A 562 10.56 3.29 37.26
N CYS A 563 9.29 2.83 37.30
CA CYS A 563 8.95 1.43 37.08
C CYS A 563 9.25 1.02 35.64
N LEU A 564 8.80 1.79 34.65
CA LEU A 564 9.06 1.55 33.22
C LEU A 564 10.55 1.56 32.88
N ALA A 565 11.32 2.40 33.56
CA ALA A 565 12.77 2.48 33.40
C ALA A 565 13.53 1.26 34.01
N GLY A 566 12.85 0.39 34.75
CA GLY A 566 13.42 -0.83 35.35
C GLY A 566 14.39 -0.53 36.51
N HIS A 567 14.17 0.54 37.27
CA HIS A 567 14.97 0.85 38.45
C HIS A 567 14.56 0.00 39.67
N GLU A 568 15.07 -1.23 39.73
CA GLU A 568 14.75 -2.20 40.77
C GLU A 568 15.03 -1.70 42.20
N ASP A 569 16.04 -0.87 42.39
CA ASP A 569 16.42 -0.28 43.67
C ASP A 569 15.38 0.70 44.26
N LEU A 570 14.46 1.22 43.44
CA LEU A 570 13.38 2.13 43.84
C LEU A 570 11.99 1.48 43.80
N GLN A 571 11.90 0.20 43.45
CA GLN A 571 10.63 -0.48 43.22
C GLN A 571 9.71 -0.50 44.45
N ASP A 572 10.28 -0.75 45.66
CA ASP A 572 9.52 -0.72 46.89
C ASP A 572 8.98 0.67 47.21
N GLN A 573 9.78 1.72 46.97
CA GLN A 573 9.34 3.12 47.15
C GLN A 573 8.22 3.49 46.15
N VAL A 574 8.32 3.03 44.91
CA VAL A 574 7.29 3.21 43.89
C VAL A 574 5.97 2.54 44.32
N ARG A 575 6.02 1.28 44.80
CA ARG A 575 4.85 0.53 45.27
C ARG A 575 4.18 1.24 46.45
N LEU A 576 4.97 1.61 47.47
CA LEU A 576 4.47 2.32 48.65
C LEU A 576 3.83 3.68 48.27
N CYS A 577 4.44 4.42 47.37
CA CYS A 577 3.92 5.70 46.91
C CYS A 577 2.56 5.53 46.22
N LEU A 578 2.42 4.58 45.29
CA LEU A 578 1.17 4.35 44.56
C LEU A 578 0.05 3.80 45.47
N LEU A 579 0.37 2.96 46.44
CA LEU A 579 -0.61 2.54 47.44
C LEU A 579 -1.08 3.71 48.31
N ALA A 580 -0.16 4.52 48.81
CA ALA A 580 -0.52 5.70 49.59
C ALA A 580 -1.41 6.69 48.83
N LEU A 581 -1.24 6.81 47.50
CA LEU A 581 -2.10 7.61 46.64
C LEU A 581 -3.47 6.93 46.40
N LEU A 582 -3.55 5.60 46.38
CA LEU A 582 -4.84 4.87 46.32
C LEU A 582 -5.69 5.06 47.56
N ASP A 583 -5.05 5.21 48.72
CA ASP A 583 -5.73 5.46 50.00
C ASP A 583 -6.07 6.94 50.23
N GLY A 584 -5.69 7.80 49.29
CA GLY A 584 -5.88 9.26 49.36
C GLY A 584 -7.23 9.77 48.88
N GLY A 585 -7.29 11.05 48.50
CA GLY A 585 -8.49 11.67 47.96
C GLY A 585 -8.78 11.29 46.50
N PRO A 586 -9.93 11.65 45.92
CA PRO A 586 -10.36 11.24 44.58
C PRO A 586 -9.36 11.60 43.45
N GLU A 587 -8.68 12.74 43.55
CA GLU A 587 -7.65 13.15 42.59
C GLU A 587 -6.40 12.28 42.69
N GLU A 588 -6.00 11.93 43.91
CA GLU A 588 -4.85 11.05 44.18
C GLU A 588 -5.12 9.63 43.71
N GLN A 589 -6.32 9.11 43.99
CA GLN A 589 -6.80 7.82 43.52
C GLN A 589 -6.78 7.72 41.99
N THR A 590 -7.32 8.75 41.30
CA THR A 590 -7.33 8.82 39.84
C THR A 590 -5.90 8.81 39.27
N ALA A 591 -5.00 9.60 39.85
CA ALA A 591 -3.61 9.66 39.43
C ALA A 591 -2.86 8.32 39.67
N SER A 592 -3.14 7.67 40.81
CA SER A 592 -2.54 6.37 41.14
C SER A 592 -3.02 5.26 40.21
N VAL A 593 -4.34 5.13 39.96
CA VAL A 593 -4.89 4.12 39.05
C VAL A 593 -4.31 4.25 37.63
N GLU A 594 -4.21 5.50 37.11
CA GLU A 594 -3.62 5.74 35.79
C GLU A 594 -2.11 5.43 35.76
N ALA A 595 -1.37 5.75 36.82
CA ALA A 595 0.04 5.42 36.92
C ALA A 595 0.26 3.90 37.01
N ILE A 596 -0.54 3.18 37.81
CA ILE A 596 -0.49 1.71 37.92
C ILE A 596 -0.74 1.07 36.55
N ARG A 597 -1.74 1.57 35.80
CA ARG A 597 -2.01 1.10 34.43
C ARG A 597 -0.79 1.22 33.52
N GLN A 598 0.00 2.27 33.68
CA GLN A 598 1.21 2.49 32.89
C GLN A 598 2.38 1.60 33.30
N THR A 599 2.48 1.22 34.60
CA THR A 599 3.58 0.38 35.09
C THR A 599 3.54 -1.02 34.49
N GLY A 600 2.37 -1.60 34.32
CA GLY A 600 2.20 -2.99 33.90
C GLY A 600 2.76 -4.02 34.92
N ASP A 601 3.11 -3.61 36.16
CA ASP A 601 3.64 -4.51 37.21
C ASP A 601 2.50 -5.34 37.77
N PRO A 602 2.50 -6.69 37.58
CA PRO A 602 1.46 -7.59 38.08
C PRO A 602 1.24 -7.54 39.61
N TRP A 603 2.19 -7.02 40.36
CA TRP A 603 2.09 -6.84 41.79
C TRP A 603 0.89 -5.99 42.21
N PHE A 604 0.41 -5.10 41.33
CA PHE A 604 -0.73 -4.20 41.58
C PHE A 604 -2.11 -4.84 41.32
N ILE A 605 -2.19 -6.08 40.84
CA ILE A 605 -3.47 -6.75 40.55
C ILE A 605 -4.33 -6.80 41.81
N ASP A 606 -3.81 -7.42 42.91
CA ASP A 606 -4.57 -7.57 44.17
C ASP A 606 -4.96 -6.21 44.77
N PRO A 607 -4.05 -5.21 44.90
CA PRO A 607 -4.40 -3.87 45.37
C PRO A 607 -5.50 -3.20 44.54
N LEU A 608 -5.46 -3.32 43.19
CA LEU A 608 -6.50 -2.74 42.33
C LEU A 608 -7.85 -3.44 42.48
N VAL A 609 -7.86 -4.76 42.61
CA VAL A 609 -9.09 -5.53 42.86
C VAL A 609 -9.71 -5.12 44.20
N ALA A 610 -8.92 -5.05 45.28
CA ALA A 610 -9.40 -4.58 46.57
C ALA A 610 -9.95 -3.14 46.50
N PHE A 611 -9.26 -2.23 45.83
CA PHE A 611 -9.69 -0.85 45.62
C PHE A 611 -11.02 -0.77 44.87
N MET A 612 -11.25 -1.61 43.89
CA MET A 612 -12.48 -1.62 43.07
C MET A 612 -13.72 -1.96 43.91
N ASP A 613 -13.58 -2.80 44.92
CA ASP A 613 -14.71 -3.22 45.76
C ASP A 613 -15.23 -2.06 46.63
N GLU A 614 -14.39 -1.06 46.92
CA GLU A 614 -14.70 0.09 47.75
C GLU A 614 -14.92 1.40 46.97
N ALA A 615 -14.48 1.44 45.70
CA ALA A 615 -14.45 2.65 44.86
C ALA A 615 -15.83 3.01 44.30
N GLY A 616 -16.08 4.34 44.13
CA GLY A 616 -17.22 4.85 43.36
C GLY A 616 -17.20 4.46 41.90
N HIS A 617 -18.36 4.50 41.22
CA HIS A 617 -18.52 3.94 39.85
C HIS A 617 -17.50 4.42 38.81
N GLU A 618 -17.06 5.68 38.84
CA GLU A 618 -16.09 6.23 37.91
C GLU A 618 -14.69 5.65 38.17
N LEU A 619 -14.23 5.61 39.41
CA LEU A 619 -12.94 5.07 39.80
C LEU A 619 -12.92 3.55 39.65
N LYS A 620 -14.02 2.87 39.94
CA LYS A 620 -14.18 1.43 39.68
C LYS A 620 -14.04 1.12 38.19
N GLY A 621 -14.65 1.94 37.32
CA GLY A 621 -14.47 1.79 35.87
C GLY A 621 -13.03 2.02 35.42
N SER A 622 -12.36 3.04 35.99
CA SER A 622 -10.95 3.32 35.69
C SER A 622 -10.02 2.21 36.15
N ALA A 623 -10.25 1.63 37.35
CA ALA A 623 -9.49 0.51 37.85
C ALA A 623 -9.73 -0.78 37.03
N ALA A 624 -10.98 -1.03 36.61
CA ALA A 624 -11.28 -2.13 35.68
C ALA A 624 -10.51 -1.97 34.35
N ARG A 625 -10.45 -0.75 33.81
CA ARG A 625 -9.65 -0.43 32.64
C ARG A 625 -8.16 -0.67 32.85
N ALA A 626 -7.62 -0.32 34.01
CA ALA A 626 -6.23 -0.56 34.39
C ALA A 626 -5.91 -2.04 34.46
N LEU A 627 -6.82 -2.87 34.97
CA LEU A 627 -6.65 -4.32 35.05
C LEU A 627 -6.49 -4.98 33.67
N GLY A 628 -7.08 -4.43 32.61
CA GLY A 628 -6.96 -4.97 31.25
C GLY A 628 -5.54 -5.02 30.68
N VAL A 629 -4.59 -4.30 31.27
CA VAL A 629 -3.17 -4.32 30.85
C VAL A 629 -2.46 -5.59 31.34
N PHE A 630 -2.91 -6.18 32.46
CA PHE A 630 -2.28 -7.33 33.07
C PHE A 630 -2.81 -8.64 32.49
N ARG A 631 -2.26 -9.16 31.45
CA ARG A 631 -2.67 -10.37 30.71
C ARG A 631 -2.73 -11.63 31.58
N ASN A 632 -3.73 -11.70 32.49
CA ASN A 632 -3.94 -12.76 33.48
C ASN A 632 -5.36 -13.32 33.32
N GLU A 633 -5.52 -14.67 33.36
CA GLU A 633 -6.82 -15.35 33.26
C GLU A 633 -7.75 -15.03 34.44
N GLU A 634 -7.22 -14.82 35.63
CA GLU A 634 -8.00 -14.45 36.83
C GLU A 634 -8.60 -13.04 36.67
N VAL A 635 -7.81 -12.11 36.12
CA VAL A 635 -8.27 -10.77 35.77
C VAL A 635 -9.37 -10.83 34.71
N ALA A 636 -9.25 -11.71 33.72
CA ALA A 636 -10.28 -11.88 32.68
C ALA A 636 -11.63 -12.30 33.30
N GLY A 637 -11.62 -13.24 34.27
CA GLY A 637 -12.83 -13.65 34.97
C GLY A 637 -13.51 -12.50 35.73
N ARG A 638 -12.73 -11.71 36.46
CA ARG A 638 -13.23 -10.51 37.16
C ARG A 638 -13.78 -9.46 36.22
N LEU A 639 -13.15 -9.21 35.08
CA LEU A 639 -13.65 -8.27 34.08
C LEU A 639 -14.94 -8.75 33.41
N VAL A 640 -15.13 -10.06 33.24
CA VAL A 640 -16.39 -10.63 32.74
C VAL A 640 -17.51 -10.40 33.75
N ASP A 641 -17.28 -10.59 35.07
CA ASP A 641 -18.28 -10.30 36.10
C ASP A 641 -18.71 -8.84 36.10
N LEU A 642 -17.80 -7.90 35.78
CA LEU A 642 -18.09 -6.47 35.69
C LEU A 642 -18.91 -6.08 34.45
N LEU A 643 -19.10 -6.94 33.44
CA LEU A 643 -20.02 -6.67 32.35
C LEU A 643 -21.50 -6.60 32.78
N ASP A 644 -21.82 -7.18 33.94
CA ASP A 644 -23.15 -7.15 34.54
C ASP A 644 -23.29 -6.12 35.67
N ASP A 645 -22.29 -5.23 35.85
CA ASP A 645 -22.33 -4.17 36.87
C ASP A 645 -23.51 -3.20 36.63
N ALA A 646 -24.07 -2.65 37.71
CA ALA A 646 -25.18 -1.73 37.64
C ALA A 646 -24.86 -0.45 36.84
N SER A 647 -23.60 0.03 36.90
CA SER A 647 -23.14 1.24 36.21
C SER A 647 -22.78 0.99 34.74
N PRO A 648 -23.38 1.76 33.79
CA PRO A 648 -23.00 1.69 32.38
C PRO A 648 -21.51 2.02 32.13
N VAL A 649 -20.94 2.91 32.96
CA VAL A 649 -19.52 3.29 32.88
C VAL A 649 -18.63 2.09 33.18
N VAL A 650 -18.94 1.37 34.27
CA VAL A 650 -18.15 0.18 34.65
C VAL A 650 -18.26 -0.92 33.58
N ARG A 651 -19.47 -1.20 33.08
CA ARG A 651 -19.66 -2.16 31.98
C ARG A 651 -18.86 -1.82 30.74
N SER A 652 -18.91 -0.54 30.33
CA SER A 652 -18.18 -0.05 29.16
C SER A 652 -16.65 -0.20 29.33
N GLN A 653 -16.12 0.19 30.48
CA GLN A 653 -14.68 0.09 30.76
C GLN A 653 -14.21 -1.35 30.91
N ALA A 654 -15.01 -2.24 31.48
CA ALA A 654 -14.72 -3.67 31.55
C ALA A 654 -14.68 -4.31 30.13
N ALA A 655 -15.63 -3.97 29.27
CA ALA A 655 -15.63 -4.44 27.88
C ALA A 655 -14.38 -3.98 27.11
N LEU A 656 -13.98 -2.72 27.28
CA LEU A 656 -12.75 -2.18 26.69
C LEU A 656 -11.49 -2.87 27.25
N ALA A 657 -11.45 -3.11 28.55
CA ALA A 657 -10.35 -3.82 29.22
C ALA A 657 -10.19 -5.26 28.70
N LEU A 658 -11.31 -5.98 28.51
CA LEU A 658 -11.30 -7.31 27.89
C LEU A 658 -10.79 -7.27 26.46
N GLY A 659 -11.16 -6.23 25.70
CA GLY A 659 -10.61 -6.00 24.36
C GLY A 659 -9.09 -5.84 24.36
N ASP A 660 -8.53 -5.07 25.29
CA ASP A 660 -7.07 -4.87 25.43
C ASP A 660 -6.35 -6.15 25.89
N LEU A 661 -6.98 -6.93 26.77
CA LEU A 661 -6.43 -8.18 27.29
C LEU A 661 -6.25 -9.25 26.22
N TYR A 662 -7.19 -9.32 25.24
CA TYR A 662 -7.14 -10.27 24.14
C TYR A 662 -6.58 -9.68 22.83
N ALA A 663 -6.21 -8.39 22.79
CA ALA A 663 -5.53 -7.81 21.65
C ALA A 663 -4.15 -8.47 21.45
N GLU A 664 -3.89 -8.95 20.22
CA GLU A 664 -2.54 -9.41 19.88
C GLU A 664 -1.56 -8.22 19.99
N PRO A 665 -0.37 -8.41 20.56
CA PRO A 665 0.66 -7.36 20.55
C PRO A 665 1.01 -7.04 19.09
N VAL A 666 0.91 -5.76 18.72
CA VAL A 666 1.23 -5.22 17.40
C VAL A 666 2.73 -5.33 17.12
#